data_f6d84d214100891847a4ee8b05cfba42
#
_entry.id   f6d84d214100891847a4ee8b05cfba42
#
_cell.length_a   1.000
_cell.length_b   1.000
_cell.length_c   1.000
_cell.angle_alpha   90.00
_cell.angle_beta   90.00
_cell.angle_gamma   90.00
#
_symmetry.space_group_name_H-M   'P 1'
#
loop_
_entity.id
_entity.type
_entity.pdbx_description
1 polymer ?
#
loop_
_entity_poly.entity_id
_entity_poly.type
_entity_poly.pdbx_seq_one_letter_code
_entity_poly.pdbx_strand_id
1 'polypeptide(L)'
;VAAGLSLPGLAAAQSQLYPTYVTGPQSNGSWVVGDGQIITPAGTQIDLGIRVRPKAIALNPNHDSHTAAVLTFGTSLSDGNGAVEVFDTNTGVVLQHYNPTGPKGIQDPSGSYSGIAYSADGKYLVFGQDSSNVTFAKVTGEGLLEDFAQVSVPPNNSLITCFPNSPIGEYERLCGTFYTPGTSYPGGVAFSRDGKSAYALLNQNDTLTKIDLTATPLTQGVQIRVGNAPHSILISRNGTTAYVSNEGGRAATEADFQIYSAGTPIVADPVVAAAVTGTVSVVDLPSMTVTGTISTGLHPTGMAFYGRHLLVANTYSDTISVIDTDSNAVERTINLALPIGVPGAGQPAFGAAPNSIAVDAEGGIAYVALYNANAIGVVNLSRDANNPVMGMIPVAYAPSSVVLDEANHTLIVANDKGIGTRNSFECDHGVCGLNTHQDNGTVSIIPVPDSGTLATMSAQVFQNNHWDLVQNIKSASGGNPHRRPVVIPEKIGDPSLIKHMFLIIRENRTYDQILGDVAAGNGDPSLAVFGAGNSALGFSPDTPNAHALVQRFPLFDNFYNPSRQSADGHNWILQGMAPYADDIQSPDWVRSYPSNGSDALAYQPKGFLFSEAEAAGLKVKNYGEYLENNTYLQPNGSTSEPSWSQFYADSQCFEGGPGCAAPGTPGEKTLYYQN
;
A
#
# COMPACT_ATOMS: atom_id res chain seq x y z
N VAL A 1 49.55 -18.62 -41.59
CA VAL A 1 49.73 -17.23 -41.16
C VAL A 1 48.43 -16.50 -41.51
N ALA A 2 47.46 -16.46 -40.64
CA ALA A 2 46.26 -15.69 -40.76
C ALA A 2 46.41 -14.53 -39.76
N ALA A 3 46.57 -13.34 -40.26
CA ALA A 3 46.59 -12.13 -39.48
C ALA A 3 45.14 -11.81 -39.04
N GLY A 4 44.87 -11.89 -37.76
CA GLY A 4 43.63 -11.39 -37.17
C GLY A 4 43.62 -9.86 -37.15
N LEU A 5 42.78 -9.28 -37.95
CA LEU A 5 42.36 -7.89 -37.79
C LEU A 5 41.42 -7.79 -36.59
N SER A 6 41.95 -7.39 -35.44
CA SER A 6 41.15 -6.87 -34.34
C SER A 6 40.64 -5.51 -34.76
N LEU A 7 39.35 -5.40 -35.08
CA LEU A 7 38.67 -4.15 -35.14
C LEU A 7 38.61 -3.59 -33.70
N PRO A 8 39.15 -2.38 -33.45
CA PRO A 8 38.91 -1.73 -32.17
C PRO A 8 37.44 -1.38 -32.12
N GLY A 9 36.81 -1.79 -31.00
CA GLY A 9 35.41 -1.68 -30.76
C GLY A 9 34.85 -0.28 -31.04
N LEU A 10 33.86 -0.26 -31.86
CA LEU A 10 32.76 0.69 -31.77
C LEU A 10 31.91 0.30 -30.56
N ALA A 11 32.46 0.51 -29.37
CA ALA A 11 31.65 0.90 -28.26
C ALA A 11 31.21 2.35 -28.56
N ALA A 12 30.35 2.52 -29.58
CA ALA A 12 29.48 3.64 -29.60
C ALA A 12 28.79 3.66 -28.27
N ALA A 13 29.02 4.68 -27.46
CA ALA A 13 28.17 5.00 -26.35
C ALA A 13 26.74 5.05 -26.93
N GLN A 14 26.01 3.95 -26.89
CA GLN A 14 24.58 3.96 -26.88
C GLN A 14 24.29 4.88 -25.69
N SER A 15 23.75 6.06 -25.99
CA SER A 15 23.15 6.89 -24.96
C SER A 15 22.30 5.95 -24.15
N GLN A 16 22.63 5.75 -22.89
CA GLN A 16 21.86 4.89 -22.00
C GLN A 16 20.46 5.48 -22.00
N LEU A 17 19.52 4.83 -22.71
CA LEU A 17 18.13 5.24 -22.74
C LEU A 17 17.51 5.15 -21.33
N TYR A 18 18.12 4.34 -20.48
CA TYR A 18 17.72 4.16 -19.10
C TYR A 18 18.97 4.23 -18.21
N PRO A 19 19.01 5.16 -17.24
CA PRO A 19 20.09 5.21 -16.28
C PRO A 19 20.09 3.93 -15.43
N THR A 20 21.28 3.43 -15.08
CA THR A 20 21.46 2.35 -14.12
C THR A 20 21.89 2.94 -12.79
N TYR A 21 21.25 2.53 -11.71
CA TYR A 21 21.55 2.97 -10.36
C TYR A 21 21.89 1.77 -9.46
N VAL A 22 22.76 2.01 -8.51
CA VAL A 22 22.94 1.09 -7.38
C VAL A 22 21.91 1.46 -6.32
N THR A 23 21.12 0.50 -5.85
CA THR A 23 20.15 0.72 -4.78
C THR A 23 20.84 1.17 -3.49
N GLY A 24 20.23 2.10 -2.78
CA GLY A 24 20.76 2.66 -1.53
C GLY A 24 21.30 4.09 -1.66
N PRO A 25 22.16 4.53 -0.73
CA PRO A 25 22.65 5.90 -0.68
C PRO A 25 23.58 6.22 -1.86
N GLN A 26 23.39 7.40 -2.44
CA GLN A 26 24.19 7.92 -3.53
C GLN A 26 25.18 8.99 -3.03
N SER A 27 26.27 9.19 -3.74
CA SER A 27 27.31 10.16 -3.38
C SER A 27 26.85 11.62 -3.35
N ASN A 28 25.72 11.93 -4.00
CA ASN A 28 25.11 13.26 -4.04
C ASN A 28 24.09 13.49 -2.89
N GLY A 29 23.94 12.53 -1.98
CA GLY A 29 22.99 12.61 -0.86
C GLY A 29 21.57 12.12 -1.16
N SER A 30 21.27 11.72 -2.39
CA SER A 30 20.01 11.05 -2.73
C SER A 30 20.06 9.57 -2.38
N TRP A 31 18.93 8.89 -2.44
CA TRP A 31 18.79 7.44 -2.24
C TRP A 31 18.04 6.85 -3.42
N VAL A 32 18.45 5.66 -3.85
CA VAL A 32 17.68 4.84 -4.80
C VAL A 32 17.00 3.75 -4.02
N VAL A 33 15.67 3.71 -4.06
CA VAL A 33 14.85 2.71 -3.36
C VAL A 33 14.62 1.48 -4.22
N GLY A 34 14.00 0.44 -3.64
CA GLY A 34 13.93 -0.88 -4.25
C GLY A 34 13.20 -0.96 -5.59
N ASP A 35 12.27 -0.04 -5.86
CA ASP A 35 11.54 0.08 -7.13
C ASP A 35 12.26 0.93 -8.19
N GLY A 36 13.46 1.42 -7.87
CA GLY A 36 14.27 2.26 -8.74
C GLY A 36 13.95 3.74 -8.68
N GLN A 37 12.96 4.18 -7.91
CA GLN A 37 12.72 5.60 -7.67
C GLN A 37 13.90 6.22 -6.93
N ILE A 38 14.13 7.51 -7.16
CA ILE A 38 15.12 8.30 -6.43
C ILE A 38 14.37 9.13 -5.39
N ILE A 39 14.88 9.19 -4.18
CA ILE A 39 14.35 10.10 -3.15
C ILE A 39 15.38 11.17 -2.82
N THR A 40 14.89 12.42 -2.75
CA THR A 40 15.65 13.62 -2.36
C THR A 40 14.80 14.44 -1.41
N PRO A 41 14.52 13.93 -0.20
CA PRO A 41 13.51 14.53 0.67
C PRO A 41 13.88 15.96 1.05
N ALA A 42 12.91 16.86 0.94
CA ALA A 42 13.05 18.25 1.34
C ALA A 42 13.03 18.40 2.87
N GLY A 43 13.61 19.48 3.35
CA GLY A 43 13.62 19.85 4.78
C GLY A 43 14.50 18.97 5.65
N THR A 44 14.21 18.98 6.95
CA THR A 44 14.91 18.17 7.94
C THR A 44 14.31 16.78 8.01
N GLN A 45 15.14 15.76 8.01
CA GLN A 45 14.71 14.36 8.12
C GLN A 45 14.98 13.85 9.53
N ILE A 46 13.96 13.28 10.16
CA ILE A 46 14.05 12.55 11.43
C ILE A 46 14.07 11.07 11.09
N ASP A 47 15.15 10.38 11.40
CA ASP A 47 15.23 8.92 11.31
C ASP A 47 14.60 8.33 12.56
N LEU A 48 13.52 7.58 12.42
CA LEU A 48 12.82 6.96 13.54
C LEU A 48 13.41 5.60 13.92
N GLY A 49 14.38 5.13 13.16
CA GLY A 49 15.04 3.86 13.41
C GLY A 49 14.55 2.71 12.55
N ILE A 50 15.18 1.55 12.75
CA ILE A 50 14.92 0.32 12.01
C ILE A 50 13.54 -0.23 12.38
N ARG A 51 12.78 -0.66 11.38
CA ARG A 51 11.45 -1.26 11.52
C ARG A 51 10.37 -0.32 12.05
N VAL A 52 10.65 0.95 12.18
CA VAL A 52 9.63 1.94 12.50
C VAL A 52 8.90 2.33 11.22
N ARG A 53 7.60 2.13 11.19
CA ARG A 53 6.73 2.44 10.05
C ARG A 53 5.71 3.49 10.46
N PRO A 54 6.02 4.76 10.28
CA PRO A 54 5.13 5.85 10.64
C PRO A 54 3.88 5.86 9.74
N LYS A 55 2.70 5.84 10.35
CA LYS A 55 1.42 5.73 9.65
C LYS A 55 0.58 7.00 9.69
N ALA A 56 0.51 7.64 10.84
CA ALA A 56 -0.28 8.84 11.04
C ALA A 56 0.41 9.83 11.99
N ILE A 57 0.15 11.13 11.80
CA ILE A 57 0.70 12.21 12.63
C ILE A 57 -0.44 13.00 13.25
N ALA A 58 -0.27 13.40 14.51
CA ALA A 58 -1.08 14.43 15.16
C ALA A 58 -0.18 15.52 15.74
N LEU A 59 -0.53 16.78 15.49
CA LEU A 59 0.09 17.93 16.14
C LEU A 59 -0.53 18.15 17.51
N ASN A 60 0.30 18.43 18.51
CA ASN A 60 -0.19 18.82 19.82
C ASN A 60 -0.85 20.21 19.72
N PRO A 61 -2.13 20.36 20.09
CA PRO A 61 -2.79 21.66 20.05
C PRO A 61 -2.25 22.67 21.08
N ASN A 62 -1.48 22.21 22.06
CA ASN A 62 -0.68 23.10 22.91
C ASN A 62 0.61 23.49 22.17
N HIS A 63 0.55 24.57 21.42
CA HIS A 63 1.67 25.05 20.61
C HIS A 63 2.93 25.36 21.42
N ASP A 64 2.81 25.68 22.70
CA ASP A 64 3.98 25.95 23.57
C ASP A 64 4.84 24.71 23.82
N SER A 65 4.30 23.53 23.65
CA SER A 65 5.05 22.27 23.79
C SER A 65 5.94 21.94 22.58
N HIS A 66 5.64 22.52 21.42
CA HIS A 66 6.30 22.24 20.14
C HIS A 66 6.42 20.73 19.83
N THR A 67 5.41 19.93 20.19
CA THR A 67 5.47 18.47 20.01
C THR A 67 4.47 17.98 18.98
N ALA A 68 4.84 16.88 18.33
CA ALA A 68 3.95 16.07 17.52
C ALA A 68 4.10 14.60 17.89
N ALA A 69 3.04 13.82 17.66
CA ALA A 69 3.00 12.39 17.88
C ALA A 69 2.83 11.66 16.56
N VAL A 70 3.62 10.62 16.34
CA VAL A 70 3.58 9.75 15.17
C VAL A 70 3.18 8.35 15.59
N LEU A 71 2.09 7.85 15.04
CA LEU A 71 1.66 6.47 15.20
C LEU A 71 2.53 5.57 14.32
N THR A 72 3.04 4.48 14.88
CA THR A 72 3.88 3.51 14.19
C THR A 72 3.24 2.13 14.20
N PHE A 73 3.58 1.31 13.21
CA PHE A 73 2.97 0.00 13.00
C PHE A 73 4.04 -1.09 12.81
N GLY A 74 3.81 -2.27 13.38
CA GLY A 74 4.72 -3.41 13.24
C GLY A 74 6.06 -3.24 13.96
N THR A 75 6.12 -2.40 15.00
CA THR A 75 7.30 -2.21 15.84
C THR A 75 7.44 -3.31 16.87
N SER A 76 8.65 -3.48 17.43
CA SER A 76 8.95 -4.47 18.46
C SER A 76 9.65 -3.80 19.64
N LEU A 77 9.34 -4.25 20.86
CA LEU A 77 10.03 -3.78 22.07
C LEU A 77 11.54 -4.00 22.04
N SER A 78 12.01 -5.05 21.34
CA SER A 78 13.44 -5.34 21.20
C SER A 78 14.19 -4.29 20.40
N ASP A 79 13.49 -3.52 19.56
CA ASP A 79 14.07 -2.50 18.69
C ASP A 79 14.19 -1.15 19.38
N GLY A 80 13.65 -1.02 20.61
CA GLY A 80 13.68 0.22 21.40
C GLY A 80 12.70 1.30 20.94
N ASN A 81 11.80 0.95 20.00
CA ASN A 81 10.83 1.86 19.40
C ASN A 81 9.48 1.79 20.12
N GLY A 82 8.63 2.80 19.90
CA GLY A 82 7.31 2.91 20.50
C GLY A 82 6.16 2.66 19.53
N ALA A 83 4.98 2.39 20.07
CA ALA A 83 3.73 2.47 19.34
C ALA A 83 3.44 3.92 18.88
N VAL A 84 3.94 4.89 19.63
CA VAL A 84 3.89 6.32 19.30
C VAL A 84 5.27 6.94 19.56
N GLU A 85 5.79 7.62 18.55
CA GLU A 85 7.00 8.43 18.66
C GLU A 85 6.61 9.90 18.89
N VAL A 86 7.08 10.51 20.00
CA VAL A 86 6.89 11.93 20.25
C VAL A 86 8.18 12.68 19.93
N PHE A 87 8.09 13.73 19.12
CA PHE A 87 9.25 14.52 18.73
C PHE A 87 8.98 16.02 18.82
N ASP A 88 10.05 16.80 18.96
CA ASP A 88 10.02 18.25 18.92
C ASP A 88 9.97 18.74 17.46
N THR A 89 8.96 19.55 17.13
CA THR A 89 8.71 20.02 15.77
C THR A 89 9.68 21.09 15.28
N ASN A 90 10.39 21.76 16.19
CA ASN A 90 11.39 22.76 15.84
C ASN A 90 12.77 22.16 15.60
N THR A 91 13.14 21.19 16.45
CA THR A 91 14.48 20.59 16.42
C THR A 91 14.56 19.26 15.71
N GLY A 92 13.44 18.57 15.57
CA GLY A 92 13.38 17.21 15.02
C GLY A 92 13.91 16.13 15.97
N VAL A 93 14.11 16.44 17.24
CA VAL A 93 14.60 15.46 18.22
C VAL A 93 13.46 14.59 18.69
N VAL A 94 13.63 13.26 18.63
CA VAL A 94 12.70 12.31 19.26
C VAL A 94 12.85 12.43 20.78
N LEU A 95 11.75 12.78 21.43
CA LEU A 95 11.68 13.03 22.88
C LEU A 95 11.25 11.80 23.65
N GLN A 96 10.43 10.93 23.02
CA GLN A 96 9.87 9.77 23.68
C GLN A 96 9.51 8.67 22.69
N HIS A 97 9.85 7.42 23.04
CA HIS A 97 9.33 6.19 22.49
C HIS A 97 8.25 5.67 23.44
N TYR A 98 6.98 5.90 23.10
CA TYR A 98 5.86 5.56 23.99
C TYR A 98 5.26 4.22 23.65
N ASN A 99 5.26 3.31 24.63
CA ASN A 99 4.64 1.99 24.57
C ASN A 99 3.60 1.88 25.70
N PRO A 100 2.30 1.81 25.37
CA PRO A 100 1.28 1.71 26.41
C PRO A 100 1.41 0.39 27.17
N THR A 101 1.18 0.44 28.46
CA THR A 101 1.13 -0.76 29.31
C THR A 101 -0.29 -1.31 29.35
N GLY A 102 -0.48 -2.51 28.80
CA GLY A 102 -1.77 -3.19 28.77
C GLY A 102 -2.21 -3.69 30.15
N PRO A 103 -3.46 -4.15 30.30
CA PRO A 103 -4.05 -4.58 31.57
C PRO A 103 -3.28 -5.69 32.31
N LYS A 104 -2.43 -6.43 31.58
CA LYS A 104 -1.58 -7.51 32.14
C LYS A 104 -0.19 -7.03 32.53
N GLY A 105 0.09 -5.72 32.47
CA GLY A 105 1.41 -5.16 32.71
C GLY A 105 2.42 -5.44 31.59
N ILE A 106 1.95 -5.84 30.42
CA ILE A 106 2.77 -6.08 29.22
C ILE A 106 2.68 -4.83 28.35
N GLN A 107 3.81 -4.33 27.91
CA GLN A 107 3.87 -3.24 26.93
C GLN A 107 3.46 -3.74 25.55
N ASP A 108 2.70 -2.91 24.83
CA ASP A 108 2.27 -3.16 23.45
C ASP A 108 2.96 -2.13 22.54
N PRO A 109 3.94 -2.54 21.73
CA PRO A 109 4.77 -1.62 20.97
C PRO A 109 4.16 -1.22 19.63
N SER A 110 3.00 -1.74 19.24
CA SER A 110 2.46 -1.53 17.90
C SER A 110 1.17 -0.73 17.92
N GLY A 111 1.15 0.34 17.12
CA GLY A 111 -0.06 1.06 16.77
C GLY A 111 -0.81 0.41 15.62
N SER A 112 -1.95 0.98 15.24
CA SER A 112 -2.68 0.61 14.04
C SER A 112 -2.10 1.31 12.79
N TYR A 113 -2.56 0.94 11.60
CA TYR A 113 -2.10 1.55 10.35
C TYR A 113 -2.73 2.92 10.05
N SER A 114 -3.68 3.40 10.85
CA SER A 114 -4.27 4.73 10.73
C SER A 114 -4.86 5.19 12.07
N GLY A 115 -4.97 6.50 12.23
CA GLY A 115 -5.75 7.13 13.29
C GLY A 115 -5.01 7.38 14.60
N ILE A 116 -4.64 8.65 14.78
CA ILE A 116 -4.12 9.23 16.03
C ILE A 116 -4.71 10.63 16.17
N ALA A 117 -5.11 11.01 17.37
CA ALA A 117 -5.69 12.34 17.60
C ALA A 117 -5.43 12.85 19.02
N TYR A 118 -5.12 14.13 19.16
CA TYR A 118 -5.17 14.83 20.44
C TYR A 118 -6.58 15.30 20.77
N SER A 119 -6.92 15.35 22.06
CA SER A 119 -8.08 16.11 22.53
C SER A 119 -7.90 17.60 22.25
N ALA A 120 -8.99 18.35 22.07
CA ALA A 120 -8.94 19.76 21.72
C ALA A 120 -8.24 20.64 22.79
N ASP A 121 -8.21 20.19 24.04
CA ASP A 121 -7.49 20.86 25.15
C ASP A 121 -6.03 20.36 25.32
N GLY A 122 -5.57 19.47 24.46
CA GLY A 122 -4.21 18.92 24.45
C GLY A 122 -3.86 18.01 25.61
N LYS A 123 -4.84 17.58 26.43
CA LYS A 123 -4.55 16.79 27.65
C LYS A 123 -4.52 15.30 27.42
N TYR A 124 -5.08 14.83 26.34
CA TYR A 124 -5.16 13.40 26.00
C TYR A 124 -4.79 13.17 24.56
N LEU A 125 -4.20 12.01 24.31
CA LEU A 125 -3.99 11.44 22.98
C LEU A 125 -4.77 10.15 22.88
N VAL A 126 -5.40 9.87 21.74
CA VAL A 126 -6.08 8.60 21.44
C VAL A 126 -5.52 8.00 20.17
N PHE A 127 -5.35 6.68 20.13
CA PHE A 127 -4.95 5.92 18.93
C PHE A 127 -5.46 4.49 18.98
N GLY A 128 -5.58 3.87 17.81
CA GLY A 128 -5.84 2.43 17.68
C GLY A 128 -4.55 1.63 17.80
N GLN A 129 -4.66 0.37 18.21
CA GLN A 129 -3.58 -0.60 18.19
C GLN A 129 -3.87 -1.70 17.15
N ASP A 130 -2.87 -2.50 16.82
CA ASP A 130 -2.97 -3.61 15.86
C ASP A 130 -3.82 -4.80 16.33
N SER A 131 -4.57 -4.60 17.38
CA SER A 131 -5.39 -5.60 18.06
C SER A 131 -6.87 -5.15 18.13
N SER A 132 -7.50 -5.36 19.25
CA SER A 132 -8.87 -4.88 19.55
C SER A 132 -8.87 -3.88 20.71
N ASN A 133 -7.90 -2.98 20.73
CA ASN A 133 -7.76 -1.97 21.77
C ASN A 133 -7.71 -0.55 21.17
N VAL A 134 -8.38 0.37 21.87
CA VAL A 134 -8.22 1.82 21.69
C VAL A 134 -7.53 2.37 22.93
N THR A 135 -6.37 2.99 22.72
CA THR A 135 -5.51 3.47 23.81
C THR A 135 -5.64 4.98 23.97
N PHE A 136 -5.72 5.40 25.21
CA PHE A 136 -5.72 6.79 25.64
C PHE A 136 -4.48 7.03 26.51
N ALA A 137 -3.70 8.04 26.15
CA ALA A 137 -2.58 8.52 26.94
C ALA A 137 -2.89 9.91 27.50
N LYS A 138 -2.38 10.24 28.71
CA LYS A 138 -2.32 11.62 29.19
C LYS A 138 -1.15 12.34 28.54
N VAL A 139 -1.32 13.62 28.31
CA VAL A 139 -0.28 14.49 27.78
C VAL A 139 0.22 15.40 28.91
N THR A 140 1.51 15.37 29.18
CA THR A 140 2.15 16.23 30.17
C THR A 140 2.25 17.68 29.68
N GLY A 141 2.66 18.62 30.57
CA GLY A 141 2.90 20.00 30.17
C GLY A 141 4.04 20.16 29.14
N GLU A 142 4.93 19.17 29.08
CA GLU A 142 6.05 19.11 28.11
C GLU A 142 5.67 18.40 26.83
N GLY A 143 4.42 17.93 26.71
CA GLY A 143 3.92 17.23 25.53
C GLY A 143 4.23 15.73 25.48
N LEU A 144 4.81 15.17 26.56
CA LEU A 144 5.10 13.74 26.66
C LEU A 144 3.86 12.93 27.05
N LEU A 145 3.88 11.63 26.79
CA LEU A 145 2.75 10.72 27.00
C LEU A 145 2.93 9.88 28.27
N GLU A 146 1.85 9.71 29.02
CA GLU A 146 1.75 8.85 30.19
C GLU A 146 0.56 7.89 30.02
N ASP A 147 0.68 6.66 30.55
CA ASP A 147 -0.40 5.68 30.53
C ASP A 147 -1.65 6.22 31.23
N PHE A 148 -2.80 6.05 30.58
CA PHE A 148 -4.06 6.46 31.14
C PHE A 148 -5.12 5.34 31.09
N ALA A 149 -5.52 4.90 29.90
CA ALA A 149 -6.54 3.86 29.76
C ALA A 149 -6.42 3.13 28.42
N GLN A 150 -6.78 1.85 28.46
CA GLN A 150 -7.09 1.06 27.25
C GLN A 150 -8.52 0.60 27.30
N VAL A 151 -9.24 0.73 26.20
CA VAL A 151 -10.61 0.26 26.04
C VAL A 151 -10.61 -0.86 25.01
N SER A 152 -10.90 -2.07 25.47
CA SER A 152 -11.11 -3.19 24.55
C SER A 152 -12.42 -3.00 23.81
N VAL A 153 -12.38 -3.16 22.51
CA VAL A 153 -13.52 -3.08 21.60
C VAL A 153 -13.89 -4.47 21.10
N PRO A 154 -15.12 -4.70 20.62
CA PRO A 154 -15.54 -6.02 20.21
C PRO A 154 -14.62 -6.58 19.12
N PRO A 155 -14.12 -7.82 19.29
CA PRO A 155 -13.39 -8.49 18.23
C PRO A 155 -14.31 -8.67 17.02
N ASN A 156 -13.71 -8.85 15.85
CA ASN A 156 -14.49 -9.23 14.69
C ASN A 156 -14.96 -10.67 14.84
N ASN A 157 -16.25 -10.85 15.09
CA ASN A 157 -16.94 -12.13 15.15
C ASN A 157 -17.92 -12.27 13.98
N SER A 158 -17.79 -11.45 12.94
CA SER A 158 -18.70 -11.57 11.80
C SER A 158 -18.53 -12.96 11.19
N LEU A 159 -19.59 -13.73 11.28
CA LEU A 159 -19.78 -14.88 10.41
C LEU A 159 -19.86 -14.29 9.00
N ILE A 160 -18.97 -14.73 8.13
CA ILE A 160 -19.03 -14.37 6.72
C ILE A 160 -20.39 -14.82 6.22
N THR A 161 -21.25 -13.87 5.91
CA THR A 161 -22.52 -14.16 5.27
C THR A 161 -22.24 -14.22 3.77
N CYS A 162 -21.94 -15.41 3.30
CA CYS A 162 -21.86 -15.64 1.85
C CYS A 162 -23.23 -15.59 1.25
N PHE A 163 -23.42 -14.83 0.20
CA PHE A 163 -24.67 -14.81 -0.54
C PHE A 163 -24.77 -16.06 -1.45
N PRO A 164 -25.85 -16.86 -1.30
CA PRO A 164 -25.98 -18.14 -2.00
C PRO A 164 -26.05 -18.04 -3.52
N ASN A 165 -26.22 -16.87 -4.08
CA ASN A 165 -26.35 -16.61 -5.51
C ASN A 165 -25.18 -15.81 -6.10
N SER A 166 -24.02 -15.76 -5.45
CA SER A 166 -22.84 -15.22 -6.10
C SER A 166 -22.60 -15.98 -7.42
N PRO A 167 -22.40 -15.30 -8.55
CA PRO A 167 -22.12 -15.97 -9.83
C PRO A 167 -20.89 -16.88 -9.81
N ILE A 168 -20.08 -16.77 -8.75
CA ILE A 168 -18.95 -17.65 -8.47
C ILE A 168 -19.40 -18.61 -7.34
N GLY A 169 -20.17 -19.64 -7.68
CA GLY A 169 -20.72 -20.65 -6.74
C GLY A 169 -19.68 -21.47 -5.96
N GLU A 170 -18.41 -21.16 -6.10
CA GLU A 170 -17.28 -21.75 -5.39
C GLU A 170 -16.71 -20.88 -4.28
N TYR A 171 -16.88 -19.58 -4.36
CA TYR A 171 -16.58 -18.67 -3.24
C TYR A 171 -17.41 -18.98 -1.99
N GLU A 172 -18.60 -19.55 -2.15
CA GLU A 172 -19.39 -20.01 -0.99
C GLU A 172 -18.65 -21.02 -0.11
N ARG A 173 -17.73 -21.80 -0.70
CA ARG A 173 -16.93 -22.77 0.07
C ARG A 173 -15.73 -22.16 0.77
N LEU A 174 -15.24 -21.04 0.29
CA LEU A 174 -14.08 -20.34 0.82
C LEU A 174 -14.45 -19.31 1.89
N CYS A 175 -15.69 -18.93 1.96
CA CYS A 175 -16.23 -18.02 2.95
C CYS A 175 -16.04 -18.44 4.42
N GLY A 176 -15.38 -19.50 4.73
CA GLY A 176 -15.13 -19.94 6.09
C GLY A 176 -13.68 -20.25 6.42
N THR A 177 -12.80 -20.24 5.43
CA THR A 177 -11.47 -20.85 5.61
C THR A 177 -10.29 -19.86 5.71
N PHE A 178 -10.45 -18.60 5.29
CA PHE A 178 -9.34 -17.63 5.25
C PHE A 178 -9.45 -16.49 6.28
N TYR A 179 -10.43 -16.55 7.14
CA TYR A 179 -10.65 -15.51 8.13
C TYR A 179 -10.15 -15.98 9.49
N THR A 180 -9.23 -15.23 10.10
CA THR A 180 -8.85 -15.41 11.51
C THR A 180 -9.72 -14.49 12.35
N PRO A 181 -10.80 -14.99 13.00
CA PRO A 181 -11.57 -14.15 13.91
C PRO A 181 -10.70 -13.74 15.07
N GLY A 182 -10.78 -12.50 15.50
CA GLY A 182 -10.13 -12.13 16.74
C GLY A 182 -9.69 -10.69 16.91
N THR A 183 -9.46 -9.96 15.82
CA THR A 183 -9.06 -8.56 15.90
C THR A 183 -10.10 -7.67 15.22
N SER A 184 -10.25 -6.43 15.68
CA SER A 184 -11.10 -5.42 15.04
C SER A 184 -10.32 -4.35 14.32
N TYR A 185 -9.02 -4.27 14.57
CA TYR A 185 -8.11 -3.25 14.06
C TYR A 185 -8.72 -1.85 14.13
N PRO A 186 -8.75 -1.21 15.30
CA PRO A 186 -9.20 0.16 15.44
C PRO A 186 -8.30 1.08 14.60
N GLY A 187 -8.92 1.76 13.61
CA GLY A 187 -8.24 2.69 12.72
C GLY A 187 -8.48 4.15 13.11
N GLY A 188 -9.14 4.92 12.25
CA GLY A 188 -9.43 6.33 12.49
C GLY A 188 -10.10 6.61 13.82
N VAL A 189 -9.60 7.60 14.55
CA VAL A 189 -10.09 8.00 15.89
C VAL A 189 -10.35 9.50 15.94
N ALA A 190 -11.31 9.93 16.76
CA ALA A 190 -11.58 11.35 17.00
C ALA A 190 -12.19 11.57 18.39
N PHE A 191 -11.87 12.70 19.03
CA PHE A 191 -12.59 13.16 20.21
C PHE A 191 -13.84 13.94 19.84
N SER A 192 -14.92 13.79 20.64
CA SER A 192 -16.06 14.72 20.56
C SER A 192 -15.63 16.15 20.92
N ARG A 193 -16.33 17.14 20.37
CA ARG A 193 -16.04 18.55 20.62
C ARG A 193 -16.17 18.96 22.10
N ASP A 194 -17.05 18.29 22.84
CA ASP A 194 -17.28 18.54 24.27
C ASP A 194 -16.32 17.76 25.19
N GLY A 195 -15.43 16.94 24.61
CA GLY A 195 -14.46 16.13 25.32
C GLY A 195 -15.04 14.97 26.15
N LYS A 196 -16.35 14.66 26.00
CA LYS A 196 -17.01 13.63 26.80
C LYS A 196 -17.03 12.25 26.16
N SER A 197 -16.72 12.20 24.88
CA SER A 197 -16.69 10.96 24.10
C SER A 197 -15.49 10.93 23.19
N ALA A 198 -15.06 9.73 22.83
CA ALA A 198 -14.22 9.49 21.68
C ALA A 198 -14.93 8.51 20.73
N TYR A 199 -14.50 8.50 19.50
CA TYR A 199 -15.01 7.64 18.45
C TYR A 199 -13.85 6.90 17.82
N ALA A 200 -14.04 5.61 17.53
CA ALA A 200 -13.06 4.77 16.85
C ALA A 200 -13.73 3.96 15.75
N LEU A 201 -13.05 3.87 14.62
CA LEU A 201 -13.44 3.03 13.51
C LEU A 201 -12.84 1.64 13.71
N LEU A 202 -13.67 0.61 13.61
CA LEU A 202 -13.22 -0.78 13.67
C LEU A 202 -13.18 -1.29 12.23
N ASN A 203 -11.97 -1.26 11.64
CA ASN A 203 -11.80 -1.50 10.21
C ASN A 203 -12.31 -2.87 9.76
N GLN A 204 -11.97 -3.95 10.49
CA GLN A 204 -12.45 -5.28 10.15
C GLN A 204 -13.93 -5.53 10.49
N ASN A 205 -14.52 -4.73 11.38
CA ASN A 205 -15.94 -4.87 11.75
C ASN A 205 -16.84 -4.02 10.85
N ASP A 206 -16.27 -3.14 10.03
CA ASP A 206 -17.00 -2.16 9.22
C ASP A 206 -17.91 -1.26 10.06
N THR A 207 -17.45 -0.85 11.24
CA THR A 207 -18.27 -0.12 12.21
C THR A 207 -17.56 1.08 12.81
N LEU A 208 -18.37 2.00 13.34
CA LEU A 208 -17.98 3.09 14.21
C LEU A 208 -18.43 2.79 15.62
N THR A 209 -17.54 2.88 16.61
CA THR A 209 -17.88 2.74 18.02
C THR A 209 -17.69 4.05 18.78
N LYS A 210 -18.58 4.33 19.73
CA LYS A 210 -18.46 5.43 20.68
C LYS A 210 -17.83 4.92 21.98
N ILE A 211 -16.94 5.71 22.57
CA ILE A 211 -16.31 5.46 23.88
C ILE A 211 -16.72 6.60 24.82
N ASP A 212 -17.25 6.25 25.99
CA ASP A 212 -17.64 7.20 27.03
C ASP A 212 -16.43 7.56 27.89
N LEU A 213 -16.01 8.81 27.81
CA LEU A 213 -14.88 9.37 28.57
C LEU A 213 -15.30 9.88 29.96
N THR A 214 -16.57 9.90 30.27
CA THR A 214 -17.09 10.29 31.62
C THR A 214 -17.19 9.11 32.57
N ALA A 215 -17.14 7.90 32.06
CA ALA A 215 -17.18 6.66 32.85
C ALA A 215 -15.80 6.37 33.47
N THR A 216 -15.79 5.69 34.62
CA THR A 216 -14.59 5.22 35.30
C THR A 216 -14.78 3.74 35.70
N PRO A 217 -14.11 2.77 35.05
CA PRO A 217 -13.19 2.95 33.90
C PRO A 217 -13.90 3.44 32.63
N LEU A 218 -13.13 3.91 31.64
CA LEU A 218 -13.68 4.24 30.31
C LEU A 218 -14.39 3.02 29.70
N THR A 219 -15.52 3.26 29.04
CA THR A 219 -16.34 2.17 28.51
C THR A 219 -16.69 2.37 27.03
N GLN A 220 -16.66 1.28 26.31
CA GLN A 220 -17.22 1.23 24.96
C GLN A 220 -18.76 1.32 25.04
N GLY A 221 -19.33 2.21 24.25
CA GLY A 221 -20.77 2.42 24.13
C GLY A 221 -21.37 1.81 22.86
N VAL A 222 -22.23 2.59 22.20
CA VAL A 222 -22.92 2.18 20.98
C VAL A 222 -21.94 1.96 19.83
N GLN A 223 -22.17 0.89 19.08
CA GLN A 223 -21.49 0.57 17.83
C GLN A 223 -22.51 0.54 16.70
N ILE A 224 -22.18 1.15 15.57
CA ILE A 224 -23.03 1.21 14.38
C ILE A 224 -22.27 0.77 13.12
N ARG A 225 -22.97 0.13 12.19
CA ARG A 225 -22.45 -0.20 10.85
C ARG A 225 -22.28 1.07 10.04
N VAL A 226 -21.10 1.21 9.37
CA VAL A 226 -20.81 2.23 8.36
C VAL A 226 -20.56 1.55 7.01
N GLY A 227 -19.78 2.12 6.10
CA GLY A 227 -19.37 1.42 4.88
C GLY A 227 -18.30 0.35 5.16
N ASN A 228 -17.83 -0.30 4.10
CA ASN A 228 -16.83 -1.37 4.18
C ASN A 228 -15.43 -0.81 4.42
N ALA A 229 -14.65 -1.42 5.29
CA ALA A 229 -13.29 -1.03 5.61
C ALA A 229 -13.17 0.48 5.94
N PRO A 230 -13.75 0.97 7.04
CA PRO A 230 -13.67 2.39 7.41
C PRO A 230 -12.24 2.76 7.81
N HIS A 231 -11.75 3.90 7.26
CA HIS A 231 -10.37 4.34 7.41
C HIS A 231 -10.21 5.60 8.28
N SER A 232 -10.84 6.71 7.89
CA SER A 232 -10.71 8.01 8.57
C SER A 232 -12.04 8.55 9.05
N ILE A 233 -12.03 9.30 10.16
CA ILE A 233 -13.18 9.99 10.74
C ILE A 233 -12.87 11.45 10.96
N LEU A 234 -13.78 12.33 10.52
CA LEU A 234 -13.76 13.75 10.87
C LEU A 234 -15.09 14.18 11.45
N ILE A 235 -15.04 14.99 12.51
CA ILE A 235 -16.22 15.54 13.16
C ILE A 235 -16.42 16.97 12.70
N SER A 236 -17.65 17.29 12.26
CA SER A 236 -18.08 18.64 11.83
C SER A 236 -17.83 19.70 12.93
N ARG A 237 -17.75 20.96 12.50
CA ARG A 237 -17.48 22.09 13.43
C ARG A 237 -18.50 22.21 14.56
N ASN A 238 -19.77 21.88 14.29
CA ASN A 238 -20.83 21.90 15.30
C ASN A 238 -20.82 20.68 16.24
N GLY A 239 -19.98 19.67 15.96
CA GLY A 239 -19.83 18.47 16.78
C GLY A 239 -20.98 17.46 16.66
N THR A 240 -21.93 17.64 15.73
CA THR A 240 -23.11 16.78 15.61
C THR A 240 -23.00 15.74 14.51
N THR A 241 -22.15 15.96 13.51
CA THR A 241 -22.01 15.07 12.37
C THR A 241 -20.59 14.54 12.28
N ALA A 242 -20.43 13.24 12.02
CA ALA A 242 -19.16 12.68 11.61
C ALA A 242 -19.22 12.22 10.14
N TYR A 243 -18.11 12.37 9.46
CA TYR A 243 -17.85 11.83 8.13
C TYR A 243 -16.83 10.71 8.25
N VAL A 244 -17.13 9.56 7.65
CA VAL A 244 -16.29 8.36 7.71
C VAL A 244 -15.96 7.90 6.29
N SER A 245 -14.68 7.90 5.91
CA SER A 245 -14.24 7.32 4.63
C SER A 245 -14.20 5.81 4.73
N ASN A 246 -14.68 5.12 3.68
CA ASN A 246 -14.78 3.67 3.64
C ASN A 246 -14.04 3.15 2.38
N GLU A 247 -12.87 2.56 2.58
CA GLU A 247 -11.99 2.07 1.51
C GLU A 247 -12.67 1.04 0.61
N GLY A 248 -13.46 0.14 1.20
CA GLY A 248 -14.22 -0.89 0.51
C GLY A 248 -15.59 -0.42 0.00
N GLY A 249 -15.92 0.88 0.19
CA GLY A 249 -17.13 1.50 -0.30
C GLY A 249 -18.40 1.06 0.43
N ARG A 250 -19.50 0.92 -0.31
CA ARG A 250 -20.81 0.51 0.25
C ARG A 250 -20.87 -1.00 0.53
N ALA A 251 -21.77 -1.39 1.38
CA ALA A 251 -22.12 -2.80 1.54
C ALA A 251 -22.59 -3.39 0.19
N ALA A 252 -22.14 -4.61 -0.08
CA ALA A 252 -22.57 -5.37 -1.24
C ALA A 252 -23.99 -5.91 -1.05
N THR A 253 -24.68 -6.13 -2.15
CA THR A 253 -26.02 -6.73 -2.24
C THR A 253 -25.98 -8.01 -3.07
N GLU A 254 -27.04 -8.82 -3.05
CA GLU A 254 -27.13 -10.04 -3.84
C GLU A 254 -27.02 -9.81 -5.38
N ALA A 255 -27.25 -8.58 -5.83
CA ALA A 255 -27.17 -8.23 -7.24
C ALA A 255 -25.75 -7.87 -7.70
N ASP A 256 -24.83 -7.65 -6.77
CA ASP A 256 -23.47 -7.22 -7.04
C ASP A 256 -22.56 -8.43 -7.30
N PHE A 257 -21.60 -8.28 -8.20
CA PHE A 257 -20.43 -9.14 -8.21
C PHE A 257 -19.57 -8.80 -6.99
N GLN A 258 -19.07 -9.82 -6.28
CA GLN A 258 -18.46 -9.65 -4.98
C GLN A 258 -17.16 -10.44 -4.87
N ILE A 259 -16.15 -9.81 -4.32
CA ILE A 259 -14.93 -10.43 -3.81
C ILE A 259 -14.79 -10.04 -2.33
N TYR A 260 -14.20 -10.91 -1.54
CA TYR A 260 -14.07 -10.66 -0.11
C TYR A 260 -12.80 -9.87 0.22
N SER A 261 -12.82 -9.18 1.35
CA SER A 261 -11.65 -8.65 2.05
C SER A 261 -11.86 -8.91 3.54
N ALA A 262 -11.04 -9.75 4.15
CA ALA A 262 -11.17 -10.19 5.55
C ALA A 262 -12.62 -10.57 5.95
N GLY A 263 -13.30 -11.27 5.06
CA GLY A 263 -14.68 -11.69 5.27
C GLY A 263 -15.76 -10.65 4.97
N THR A 264 -15.41 -9.41 4.68
CA THR A 264 -16.36 -8.40 4.23
C THR A 264 -16.60 -8.57 2.73
N PRO A 265 -17.87 -8.73 2.26
CA PRO A 265 -18.19 -8.71 0.85
C PRO A 265 -17.96 -7.32 0.25
N ILE A 266 -17.07 -7.21 -0.71
CA ILE A 266 -16.73 -5.98 -1.43
C ILE A 266 -17.36 -6.04 -2.83
N VAL A 267 -17.99 -4.95 -3.25
CA VAL A 267 -18.47 -4.82 -4.63
C VAL A 267 -17.27 -4.68 -5.55
N ALA A 268 -17.09 -5.65 -6.45
CA ALA A 268 -15.90 -5.77 -7.28
C ALA A 268 -16.22 -5.80 -8.76
N ASP A 269 -15.21 -5.51 -9.57
CA ASP A 269 -15.26 -5.69 -11.03
C ASP A 269 -15.15 -7.18 -11.37
N PRO A 270 -16.02 -7.72 -12.24
CA PRO A 270 -15.99 -9.15 -12.58
C PRO A 270 -14.79 -9.57 -13.44
N VAL A 271 -14.03 -8.63 -14.00
CA VAL A 271 -12.88 -8.93 -14.88
C VAL A 271 -11.56 -8.82 -14.12
N VAL A 272 -11.40 -7.76 -13.33
CA VAL A 272 -10.14 -7.47 -12.63
C VAL A 272 -10.21 -7.71 -11.13
N ALA A 273 -11.37 -8.11 -10.61
CA ALA A 273 -11.63 -8.41 -9.19
C ALA A 273 -11.38 -7.25 -8.20
N ALA A 274 -11.02 -6.07 -8.68
CA ALA A 274 -10.77 -4.90 -7.85
C ALA A 274 -12.09 -4.26 -7.36
N ALA A 275 -12.05 -3.63 -6.19
CA ALA A 275 -13.17 -2.87 -5.65
C ALA A 275 -13.60 -1.74 -6.60
N VAL A 276 -14.91 -1.58 -6.81
CA VAL A 276 -15.48 -0.58 -7.73
C VAL A 276 -16.31 0.50 -7.04
N THR A 277 -16.36 0.50 -5.72
CA THR A 277 -17.08 1.53 -4.96
C THR A 277 -16.18 2.14 -3.90
N GLY A 278 -16.27 3.46 -3.73
CA GLY A 278 -15.72 4.23 -2.63
C GLY A 278 -16.81 5.11 -2.04
N THR A 279 -16.88 5.26 -0.71
CA THR A 279 -17.93 6.03 -0.07
C THR A 279 -17.46 6.80 1.15
N VAL A 280 -18.24 7.84 1.52
CA VAL A 280 -18.17 8.48 2.83
C VAL A 280 -19.53 8.31 3.51
N SER A 281 -19.53 7.72 4.71
CA SER A 281 -20.72 7.64 5.56
C SER A 281 -20.92 8.96 6.31
N VAL A 282 -22.16 9.47 6.35
CA VAL A 282 -22.57 10.63 7.14
C VAL A 282 -23.29 10.13 8.37
N VAL A 283 -22.76 10.42 9.56
CA VAL A 283 -23.24 9.90 10.84
C VAL A 283 -23.74 11.04 11.71
N ASP A 284 -24.99 10.93 12.17
CA ASP A 284 -25.50 11.78 13.24
C ASP A 284 -25.00 11.26 14.59
N LEU A 285 -24.09 11.99 15.23
CA LEU A 285 -23.43 11.57 16.46
C LEU A 285 -24.36 11.54 17.70
N PRO A 286 -25.32 12.47 17.86
CA PRO A 286 -26.28 12.41 18.95
C PRO A 286 -27.11 11.14 18.96
N SER A 287 -27.62 10.71 17.82
CA SER A 287 -28.42 9.47 17.70
C SER A 287 -27.60 8.23 17.40
N MET A 288 -26.32 8.37 17.07
CA MET A 288 -25.47 7.29 16.57
C MET A 288 -26.12 6.53 15.41
N THR A 289 -26.52 7.24 14.36
CA THR A 289 -27.14 6.65 13.16
C THR A 289 -26.46 7.16 11.89
N VAL A 290 -26.35 6.31 10.88
CA VAL A 290 -25.93 6.71 9.54
C VAL A 290 -27.11 7.36 8.84
N THR A 291 -26.98 8.65 8.51
CA THR A 291 -28.03 9.46 7.88
C THR A 291 -27.87 9.58 6.36
N GLY A 292 -26.68 9.24 5.84
CA GLY A 292 -26.39 9.30 4.41
C GLY A 292 -25.12 8.56 4.04
N THR A 293 -25.01 8.27 2.75
CA THR A 293 -23.81 7.72 2.14
C THR A 293 -23.50 8.50 0.86
N ILE A 294 -22.29 9.03 0.76
CA ILE A 294 -21.82 9.83 -0.37
C ILE A 294 -20.88 8.96 -1.20
N SER A 295 -21.18 8.77 -2.49
CA SER A 295 -20.27 8.08 -3.40
C SER A 295 -19.10 8.99 -3.76
N THR A 296 -17.88 8.46 -3.72
CA THR A 296 -16.61 9.14 -4.02
C THR A 296 -15.84 8.38 -5.12
N GLY A 297 -14.57 8.73 -5.33
CA GLY A 297 -13.66 7.87 -6.06
C GLY A 297 -13.31 6.62 -5.26
N LEU A 298 -12.49 5.75 -5.85
CA LEU A 298 -12.15 4.44 -5.29
C LEU A 298 -11.15 4.55 -4.14
N HIS A 299 -11.34 3.69 -3.14
CA HIS A 299 -10.48 3.56 -1.97
C HIS A 299 -10.27 4.90 -1.25
N PRO A 300 -11.34 5.57 -0.77
CA PRO A 300 -11.24 6.84 -0.07
C PRO A 300 -10.57 6.64 1.30
N THR A 301 -9.54 7.46 1.59
CA THR A 301 -8.71 7.39 2.80
C THR A 301 -8.76 8.69 3.60
N GLY A 302 -7.70 9.50 3.55
CA GLY A 302 -7.58 10.73 4.31
C GLY A 302 -8.58 11.81 3.89
N MET A 303 -9.03 12.58 4.88
CA MET A 303 -10.01 13.66 4.69
C MET A 303 -9.57 14.93 5.40
N ALA A 304 -10.00 16.08 4.90
CA ALA A 304 -9.79 17.39 5.55
C ALA A 304 -10.95 18.35 5.26
N PHE A 305 -11.27 19.25 6.19
CA PHE A 305 -12.22 20.32 5.95
C PHE A 305 -11.56 21.56 5.33
N TYR A 306 -12.24 22.15 4.35
CA TYR A 306 -11.97 23.47 3.80
C TYR A 306 -13.26 24.30 3.78
N GLY A 307 -13.43 25.18 4.76
CA GLY A 307 -14.67 25.91 4.94
C GLY A 307 -15.87 24.98 5.17
N ARG A 308 -16.84 25.01 4.26
CA ARG A 308 -17.98 24.08 4.23
C ARG A 308 -17.75 22.83 3.40
N HIS A 309 -16.60 22.68 2.79
CA HIS A 309 -16.27 21.54 1.97
C HIS A 309 -15.50 20.49 2.77
N LEU A 310 -15.77 19.23 2.48
CA LEU A 310 -14.97 18.09 2.89
C LEU A 310 -14.17 17.59 1.69
N LEU A 311 -12.86 17.56 1.82
CA LEU A 311 -11.94 17.00 0.85
C LEU A 311 -11.71 15.55 1.20
N VAL A 312 -11.74 14.66 0.21
CA VAL A 312 -11.52 13.20 0.38
C VAL A 312 -10.50 12.71 -0.63
N ALA A 313 -9.40 12.15 -0.17
CA ALA A 313 -8.41 11.52 -1.02
C ALA A 313 -8.93 10.17 -1.52
N ASN A 314 -9.02 10.00 -2.83
CA ASN A 314 -9.45 8.76 -3.49
C ASN A 314 -8.21 8.04 -4.01
N THR A 315 -7.65 7.17 -3.19
CA THR A 315 -6.31 6.59 -3.36
C THR A 315 -6.15 5.80 -4.67
N TYR A 316 -7.17 5.05 -5.07
CA TYR A 316 -7.13 4.26 -6.32
C TYR A 316 -7.69 4.99 -7.55
N SER A 317 -8.19 6.21 -7.36
CA SER A 317 -8.64 7.06 -8.48
C SER A 317 -7.69 8.22 -8.78
N ASP A 318 -6.63 8.41 -7.98
CA ASP A 318 -5.70 9.56 -8.08
C ASP A 318 -6.40 10.91 -8.10
N THR A 319 -7.45 11.05 -7.29
CA THR A 319 -8.31 12.25 -7.26
C THR A 319 -8.62 12.70 -5.84
N ILE A 320 -9.16 13.91 -5.73
CA ILE A 320 -9.79 14.41 -4.51
C ILE A 320 -11.27 14.68 -4.81
N SER A 321 -12.18 14.06 -4.06
CA SER A 321 -13.58 14.46 -4.05
C SER A 321 -13.78 15.68 -3.15
N VAL A 322 -14.39 16.73 -3.68
CA VAL A 322 -14.80 17.92 -2.92
C VAL A 322 -16.29 17.81 -2.65
N ILE A 323 -16.65 17.56 -1.41
CA ILE A 323 -18.02 17.35 -0.95
C ILE A 323 -18.51 18.63 -0.29
N ASP A 324 -19.66 19.12 -0.71
CA ASP A 324 -20.40 20.17 -0.01
C ASP A 324 -21.13 19.56 1.19
N THR A 325 -20.79 19.98 2.41
CA THR A 325 -21.35 19.41 3.64
C THR A 325 -22.76 19.87 3.97
N ASP A 326 -23.28 20.90 3.30
CA ASP A 326 -24.68 21.33 3.46
C ASP A 326 -25.64 20.42 2.67
N SER A 327 -25.22 20.01 1.46
CA SER A 327 -25.97 19.09 0.60
C SER A 327 -25.57 17.63 0.72
N ASN A 328 -24.43 17.32 1.35
CA ASN A 328 -23.82 16.00 1.41
C ASN A 328 -23.63 15.37 0.01
N ALA A 329 -23.16 16.16 -0.94
CA ALA A 329 -22.94 15.75 -2.32
C ALA A 329 -21.55 16.15 -2.82
N VAL A 330 -20.97 15.34 -3.71
CA VAL A 330 -19.75 15.70 -4.42
C VAL A 330 -20.04 16.86 -5.36
N GLU A 331 -19.45 18.02 -5.09
CA GLU A 331 -19.59 19.23 -5.91
C GLU A 331 -18.64 19.16 -7.12
N ARG A 332 -17.44 18.66 -6.91
CA ARG A 332 -16.43 18.48 -7.97
C ARG A 332 -15.39 17.42 -7.57
N THR A 333 -14.68 16.96 -8.57
CA THR A 333 -13.50 16.08 -8.41
C THR A 333 -12.27 16.80 -8.95
N ILE A 334 -11.19 16.80 -8.18
CA ILE A 334 -9.88 17.33 -8.55
C ILE A 334 -9.01 16.17 -9.00
N ASN A 335 -8.57 16.18 -10.26
CA ASN A 335 -7.57 15.25 -10.75
C ASN A 335 -6.19 15.69 -10.29
N LEU A 336 -5.41 14.76 -9.76
CA LEU A 336 -4.01 14.94 -9.41
C LEU A 336 -3.14 14.67 -10.63
N ALA A 337 -3.43 15.39 -11.73
CA ALA A 337 -2.69 15.26 -12.97
C ALA A 337 -1.24 15.71 -12.79
N LEU A 338 -0.36 15.22 -13.67
CA LEU A 338 1.03 15.66 -13.73
C LEU A 338 1.12 17.19 -13.82
N PRO A 339 2.06 17.82 -13.11
CA PRO A 339 2.21 19.28 -13.11
C PRO A 339 2.35 19.90 -14.49
N ILE A 340 1.94 21.15 -14.61
CA ILE A 340 2.06 21.93 -15.85
C ILE A 340 3.54 22.01 -16.28
N GLY A 341 3.79 21.89 -17.59
CA GLY A 341 5.12 21.95 -18.16
C GLY A 341 5.83 20.59 -18.23
N VAL A 342 5.28 19.58 -17.59
CA VAL A 342 5.70 18.19 -17.79
C VAL A 342 5.05 17.67 -19.06
N PRO A 343 5.78 17.07 -20.02
CA PRO A 343 5.17 16.39 -21.14
C PRO A 343 4.19 15.31 -20.68
N GLY A 344 2.93 15.41 -21.14
CA GLY A 344 1.82 14.64 -20.60
C GLY A 344 1.06 15.38 -19.51
N ALA A 345 1.40 16.65 -19.21
CA ALA A 345 0.63 17.51 -18.34
C ALA A 345 -0.87 17.47 -18.68
N GLY A 346 -1.73 17.41 -17.64
CA GLY A 346 -3.17 17.24 -17.80
C GLY A 346 -3.65 15.79 -17.92
N GLN A 347 -2.74 14.81 -18.03
CA GLN A 347 -3.11 13.40 -17.84
C GLN A 347 -3.06 13.08 -16.35
N PRO A 348 -4.01 12.26 -15.84
CA PRO A 348 -3.95 11.80 -14.45
C PRO A 348 -2.59 11.16 -14.15
N ALA A 349 -2.02 11.48 -13.00
CA ALA A 349 -0.85 10.78 -12.47
C ALA A 349 -1.33 9.43 -11.94
N PHE A 350 -1.48 8.45 -12.83
CA PHE A 350 -1.97 7.13 -12.43
C PHE A 350 -1.00 6.47 -11.45
N GLY A 351 -1.56 5.97 -10.35
CA GLY A 351 -0.81 5.27 -9.33
C GLY A 351 -0.10 6.18 -8.33
N ALA A 352 -0.39 7.48 -8.28
CA ALA A 352 0.18 8.39 -7.28
C ALA A 352 -0.26 8.05 -5.85
N ALA A 353 -1.43 7.45 -5.68
CA ALA A 353 -2.02 7.00 -4.42
C ALA A 353 -2.12 8.13 -3.36
N PRO A 354 -2.97 9.15 -3.58
CA PRO A 354 -3.23 10.18 -2.57
C PRO A 354 -3.88 9.56 -1.33
N ASN A 355 -3.36 9.85 -0.13
CA ASN A 355 -3.82 9.15 1.08
C ASN A 355 -4.04 10.04 2.30
N SER A 356 -3.47 11.23 2.35
CA SER A 356 -3.59 12.17 3.47
C SER A 356 -3.65 13.59 2.95
N ILE A 357 -4.43 14.46 3.61
CA ILE A 357 -4.64 15.86 3.19
C ILE A 357 -4.47 16.79 4.39
N ALA A 358 -3.61 17.77 4.27
CA ALA A 358 -3.56 18.96 5.14
C ALA A 358 -4.03 20.19 4.37
N VAL A 359 -4.67 21.14 5.04
CA VAL A 359 -5.24 22.33 4.38
C VAL A 359 -4.72 23.60 5.04
N ASP A 360 -4.13 24.49 4.24
CA ASP A 360 -3.99 25.91 4.55
C ASP A 360 -5.30 26.60 4.17
N ALA A 361 -6.12 26.88 5.18
CA ALA A 361 -7.45 27.44 4.97
C ALA A 361 -7.39 28.91 4.53
N GLU A 362 -6.37 29.67 4.93
CA GLU A 362 -6.19 31.09 4.57
C GLU A 362 -5.68 31.22 3.13
N GLY A 363 -4.69 30.41 2.77
CA GLY A 363 -4.11 30.37 1.41
C GLY A 363 -5.00 29.64 0.39
N GLY A 364 -5.99 28.87 0.83
CA GLY A 364 -6.82 28.04 -0.05
C GLY A 364 -6.01 26.92 -0.75
N ILE A 365 -5.05 26.35 -0.03
CA ILE A 365 -4.13 25.32 -0.53
C ILE A 365 -4.36 24.01 0.22
N ALA A 366 -4.39 22.90 -0.52
CA ALA A 366 -4.28 21.58 0.07
C ALA A 366 -2.91 20.97 -0.22
N TYR A 367 -2.34 20.34 0.79
CA TYR A 367 -1.13 19.53 0.71
C TYR A 367 -1.55 18.07 0.79
N VAL A 368 -1.21 17.29 -0.22
CA VAL A 368 -1.71 15.91 -0.40
C VAL A 368 -0.52 14.95 -0.43
N ALA A 369 -0.47 14.03 0.50
CA ALA A 369 0.54 12.97 0.46
C ALA A 369 0.23 12.02 -0.70
N LEU A 370 1.21 11.84 -1.58
CA LEU A 370 1.17 10.98 -2.76
C LEU A 370 2.09 9.78 -2.51
N TYR A 371 1.54 8.71 -1.97
CA TYR A 371 2.28 7.58 -1.41
C TYR A 371 3.29 6.96 -2.38
N ASN A 372 2.87 6.67 -3.61
CA ASN A 372 3.72 6.04 -4.62
C ASN A 372 4.59 7.03 -5.42
N ALA A 373 4.32 8.34 -5.29
CA ALA A 373 5.12 9.37 -5.97
C ALA A 373 6.25 9.95 -5.08
N ASN A 374 6.33 9.53 -3.82
CA ASN A 374 7.29 10.06 -2.84
C ASN A 374 7.26 11.60 -2.79
N ALA A 375 6.07 12.17 -2.76
CA ALA A 375 5.88 13.60 -2.87
C ALA A 375 4.65 14.10 -2.11
N ILE A 376 4.64 15.39 -1.80
CA ILE A 376 3.44 16.12 -1.40
C ILE A 376 2.95 16.92 -2.59
N GLY A 377 1.74 16.63 -3.07
CA GLY A 377 1.07 17.44 -4.08
C GLY A 377 0.53 18.74 -3.47
N VAL A 378 0.83 19.88 -4.10
CA VAL A 378 0.34 21.20 -3.70
C VAL A 378 -0.82 21.59 -4.60
N VAL A 379 -2.03 21.71 -4.05
CA VAL A 379 -3.28 21.84 -4.79
C VAL A 379 -3.99 23.15 -4.43
N ASN A 380 -4.30 23.97 -5.43
CA ASN A 380 -5.12 25.16 -5.27
C ASN A 380 -6.61 24.78 -5.20
N LEU A 381 -7.27 25.13 -4.12
CA LEU A 381 -8.69 24.84 -3.87
C LEU A 381 -9.65 25.88 -4.46
N SER A 382 -9.16 26.95 -5.12
CA SER A 382 -10.00 27.93 -5.78
C SER A 382 -10.89 27.27 -6.85
N ARG A 383 -12.17 27.62 -6.87
CA ARG A 383 -13.13 27.09 -7.85
C ARG A 383 -12.76 27.34 -9.31
N ASP A 384 -12.05 28.45 -9.57
CA ASP A 384 -11.69 28.89 -10.91
C ASP A 384 -10.34 28.33 -11.40
N ALA A 385 -9.69 27.46 -10.62
CA ALA A 385 -8.41 26.90 -10.99
C ALA A 385 -8.55 25.88 -12.13
N ASN A 386 -8.12 26.25 -13.33
CA ASN A 386 -8.07 25.37 -14.50
C ASN A 386 -7.04 24.23 -14.34
N ASN A 387 -6.01 24.45 -13.51
CA ASN A 387 -4.95 23.51 -13.17
C ASN A 387 -4.76 23.53 -11.65
N PRO A 388 -5.47 22.70 -10.90
CA PRO A 388 -5.44 22.76 -9.44
C PRO A 388 -4.10 22.34 -8.84
N VAL A 389 -3.31 21.49 -9.50
CA VAL A 389 -1.98 21.08 -9.01
C VAL A 389 -0.97 22.15 -9.34
N MET A 390 -0.46 22.83 -8.32
CA MET A 390 0.54 23.90 -8.45
C MET A 390 1.96 23.38 -8.58
N GLY A 391 2.23 22.22 -7.98
CA GLY A 391 3.54 21.59 -7.96
C GLY A 391 3.57 20.42 -6.99
N MET A 392 4.78 19.89 -6.78
CA MET A 392 5.05 18.78 -5.87
C MET A 392 6.31 19.06 -5.05
N ILE A 393 6.30 18.61 -3.79
CA ILE A 393 7.44 18.72 -2.87
C ILE A 393 8.00 17.31 -2.71
N PRO A 394 9.29 17.06 -2.96
CA PRO A 394 9.88 15.73 -2.77
C PRO A 394 9.98 15.40 -1.28
N VAL A 395 9.59 14.19 -0.92
CA VAL A 395 9.70 13.66 0.43
C VAL A 395 10.42 12.31 0.42
N ALA A 396 10.54 11.67 1.56
CA ALA A 396 11.12 10.34 1.65
C ALA A 396 10.14 9.27 1.14
N TYR A 397 10.53 8.00 1.20
CA TYR A 397 9.83 6.90 0.54
C TYR A 397 8.48 6.62 1.21
N ALA A 398 7.41 6.61 0.39
CA ALA A 398 6.06 6.25 0.76
C ALA A 398 5.44 7.16 1.86
N PRO A 399 5.12 8.44 1.56
CA PRO A 399 4.49 9.34 2.53
C PRO A 399 3.09 8.85 2.92
N SER A 400 2.89 8.56 4.20
CA SER A 400 1.66 8.00 4.77
C SER A 400 0.74 9.04 5.40
N SER A 401 1.30 10.17 5.85
CA SER A 401 0.53 11.24 6.50
C SER A 401 1.20 12.58 6.33
N VAL A 402 0.39 13.64 6.22
CA VAL A 402 0.84 15.03 6.19
C VAL A 402 -0.02 15.89 7.11
N VAL A 403 0.62 16.74 7.90
CA VAL A 403 -0.04 17.79 8.70
C VAL A 403 0.65 19.12 8.46
N LEU A 404 -0.08 20.21 8.63
CA LEU A 404 0.42 21.58 8.53
C LEU A 404 0.49 22.20 9.92
N ASP A 405 1.67 22.59 10.33
CA ASP A 405 1.87 23.50 11.45
C ASP A 405 1.70 24.93 10.92
N GLU A 406 0.49 25.47 11.06
CA GLU A 406 0.14 26.81 10.58
C GLU A 406 0.97 27.89 11.28
N ALA A 407 1.29 27.71 12.57
CA ALA A 407 2.04 28.69 13.35
C ALA A 407 3.47 28.88 12.83
N ASN A 408 4.10 27.80 12.41
CA ASN A 408 5.48 27.79 11.91
C ASN A 408 5.58 27.73 10.38
N HIS A 409 4.45 27.71 9.66
CA HIS A 409 4.39 27.50 8.20
C HIS A 409 5.22 26.29 7.74
N THR A 410 5.01 25.17 8.40
CA THR A 410 5.81 23.95 8.21
C THR A 410 4.92 22.75 7.96
N LEU A 411 5.24 21.96 6.95
CA LEU A 411 4.65 20.66 6.73
C LEU A 411 5.43 19.60 7.52
N ILE A 412 4.72 18.72 8.18
CA ILE A 412 5.30 17.55 8.84
C ILE A 412 4.73 16.31 8.15
N VAL A 413 5.62 15.48 7.63
CA VAL A 413 5.25 14.34 6.77
C VAL A 413 5.82 13.05 7.35
N ALA A 414 4.96 12.08 7.62
CA ALA A 414 5.37 10.72 7.93
C ALA A 414 5.67 9.97 6.62
N ASN A 415 6.78 9.25 6.57
CA ASN A 415 7.17 8.46 5.42
C ASN A 415 7.31 7.00 5.86
N ASP A 416 6.38 6.15 5.48
CA ASP A 416 6.24 4.77 5.94
C ASP A 416 7.50 3.93 5.73
N LYS A 417 8.11 4.06 4.57
CA LYS A 417 9.35 3.36 4.18
C LYS A 417 10.61 4.23 4.34
N GLY A 418 10.44 5.53 4.54
CA GLY A 418 11.49 6.51 4.85
C GLY A 418 12.66 6.50 3.86
N ILE A 419 13.77 5.85 4.20
CA ILE A 419 14.95 5.70 3.35
C ILE A 419 15.12 4.25 2.85
N GLY A 420 14.07 3.44 2.97
CA GLY A 420 14.07 2.04 2.58
C GLY A 420 14.79 1.14 3.58
N THR A 421 14.97 -0.11 3.18
CA THR A 421 15.65 -1.13 4.00
C THR A 421 17.14 -0.86 4.05
N ARG A 422 17.69 -0.79 5.27
CA ARG A 422 19.13 -0.69 5.50
C ARG A 422 19.73 -2.04 5.80
N ASN A 423 20.99 -2.21 5.37
CA ASN A 423 21.82 -3.32 5.81
C ASN A 423 22.12 -3.15 7.32
N SER A 424 21.40 -3.89 8.15
CA SER A 424 21.64 -3.98 9.57
C SER A 424 21.89 -5.44 9.92
N PHE A 425 22.96 -5.69 10.69
CA PHE A 425 23.24 -7.02 11.25
C PHE A 425 22.48 -7.27 12.56
N GLU A 426 21.57 -6.40 12.93
CA GLU A 426 20.74 -6.56 14.11
C GLU A 426 19.78 -7.74 13.95
N CYS A 427 19.56 -8.43 15.06
CA CYS A 427 18.66 -9.59 15.06
C CYS A 427 17.22 -9.13 15.27
N ASP A 428 16.34 -9.59 14.39
CA ASP A 428 14.92 -9.41 14.51
C ASP A 428 14.26 -10.73 14.93
N HIS A 429 13.57 -10.73 16.07
CA HIS A 429 12.90 -11.93 16.61
C HIS A 429 13.76 -13.21 16.55
N GLY A 430 15.07 -13.06 16.79
CA GLY A 430 16.04 -14.15 16.70
C GLY A 430 16.53 -14.49 15.29
N VAL A 431 16.09 -13.77 14.27
CA VAL A 431 16.63 -13.84 12.92
C VAL A 431 17.61 -12.68 12.72
N CYS A 432 18.88 -13.00 12.56
CA CYS A 432 19.94 -12.02 12.38
C CYS A 432 20.32 -11.88 10.90
N GLY A 433 20.66 -10.67 10.48
CA GLY A 433 21.14 -10.39 9.14
C GLY A 433 20.19 -9.51 8.32
N LEU A 434 20.43 -9.47 7.02
CA LEU A 434 19.66 -8.66 6.09
C LEU A 434 18.21 -9.15 6.01
N ASN A 435 17.27 -8.22 6.20
CA ASN A 435 15.85 -8.51 6.24
C ASN A 435 15.07 -7.40 5.51
N THR A 436 14.18 -7.78 4.62
CA THR A 436 13.32 -6.86 3.88
C THR A 436 12.33 -6.09 4.77
N HIS A 437 12.11 -6.55 5.99
CA HIS A 437 11.25 -5.88 6.97
C HIS A 437 11.95 -4.74 7.73
N GLN A 438 13.23 -4.49 7.48
CA GLN A 438 14.03 -3.48 8.19
C GLN A 438 13.98 -2.10 7.51
N ASP A 439 12.81 -1.67 7.05
CA ASP A 439 12.64 -0.29 6.58
C ASP A 439 12.90 0.71 7.71
N ASN A 440 13.59 1.79 7.38
CA ASN A 440 13.79 2.92 8.26
C ASN A 440 12.80 4.02 7.92
N GLY A 441 11.66 4.01 8.60
CA GLY A 441 10.69 5.07 8.48
C GLY A 441 11.23 6.41 8.96
N THR A 442 10.76 7.49 8.36
CA THR A 442 11.22 8.84 8.68
C THR A 442 10.08 9.83 8.84
N VAL A 443 10.37 10.96 9.48
CA VAL A 443 9.51 12.15 9.44
C VAL A 443 10.27 13.26 8.76
N SER A 444 9.62 13.96 7.82
CA SER A 444 10.17 15.16 7.17
C SER A 444 9.52 16.40 7.77
N ILE A 445 10.34 17.38 8.20
CA ILE A 445 9.89 18.72 8.62
C ILE A 445 10.29 19.70 7.52
N ILE A 446 9.32 20.27 6.82
CA ILE A 446 9.53 21.00 5.57
C ILE A 446 8.91 22.38 5.67
N PRO A 447 9.70 23.47 5.65
CA PRO A 447 9.14 24.83 5.49
C PRO A 447 8.30 24.90 4.21
N VAL A 448 7.10 25.47 4.28
CA VAL A 448 6.22 25.64 3.11
C VAL A 448 6.97 26.47 2.06
N PRO A 449 7.21 25.91 0.84
CA PRO A 449 8.01 26.57 -0.17
C PRO A 449 7.26 27.74 -0.82
N ASP A 450 8.00 28.77 -1.23
CA ASP A 450 7.50 29.77 -2.17
C ASP A 450 7.32 29.18 -3.59
N SER A 451 6.71 29.93 -4.50
CA SER A 451 6.40 29.45 -5.85
C SER A 451 7.64 29.11 -6.68
N GLY A 452 8.77 29.81 -6.48
CA GLY A 452 10.01 29.54 -7.20
C GLY A 452 10.69 28.26 -6.71
N THR A 453 10.73 28.08 -5.40
CA THR A 453 11.23 26.86 -4.74
C THR A 453 10.34 25.66 -5.11
N LEU A 454 9.00 25.82 -5.09
CA LEU A 454 8.07 24.77 -5.48
C LEU A 454 8.27 24.31 -6.91
N ALA A 455 8.54 25.23 -7.86
CA ALA A 455 8.83 24.86 -9.25
C ALA A 455 10.10 24.00 -9.37
N THR A 456 11.15 24.35 -8.62
CA THR A 456 12.40 23.56 -8.57
C THR A 456 12.17 22.18 -7.96
N MET A 457 11.45 22.12 -6.84
CA MET A 457 11.08 20.87 -6.18
C MET A 457 10.24 19.97 -7.07
N SER A 458 9.29 20.56 -7.85
CA SER A 458 8.45 19.81 -8.79
C SER A 458 9.28 19.17 -9.91
N ALA A 459 10.26 19.89 -10.43
CA ALA A 459 11.20 19.34 -11.41
C ALA A 459 12.01 18.18 -10.83
N GLN A 460 12.41 18.29 -9.56
CA GLN A 460 13.12 17.22 -8.87
C GLN A 460 12.24 15.98 -8.69
N VAL A 461 10.98 16.12 -8.25
CA VAL A 461 10.02 15.00 -8.16
C VAL A 461 9.83 14.31 -9.51
N PHE A 462 9.75 15.08 -10.58
CA PHE A 462 9.63 14.56 -11.94
C PHE A 462 10.81 13.66 -12.32
N GLN A 463 12.03 14.11 -12.03
CA GLN A 463 13.24 13.33 -12.28
C GLN A 463 13.35 12.11 -11.36
N ASN A 464 13.01 12.27 -10.08
CA ASN A 464 13.06 11.20 -9.08
C ASN A 464 12.18 10.00 -9.48
N ASN A 465 11.03 10.27 -10.08
CA ASN A 465 10.07 9.26 -10.53
C ASN A 465 10.32 8.79 -11.98
N HIS A 466 11.38 9.23 -12.63
CA HIS A 466 11.70 8.89 -14.02
C HIS A 466 10.55 9.16 -15.01
N TRP A 467 9.71 10.17 -14.74
CA TRP A 467 8.57 10.50 -15.61
C TRP A 467 8.96 11.03 -16.97
N ASP A 468 10.21 11.46 -17.13
CA ASP A 468 10.83 11.75 -18.44
C ASP A 468 10.89 10.50 -19.34
N LEU A 469 11.04 9.31 -18.76
CA LEU A 469 11.05 8.04 -19.50
C LEU A 469 9.66 7.68 -20.05
N VAL A 470 8.58 8.07 -19.35
CA VAL A 470 7.19 7.86 -19.82
C VAL A 470 6.96 8.56 -21.17
N GLN A 471 7.64 9.67 -21.42
CA GLN A 471 7.59 10.37 -22.72
C GLN A 471 8.25 9.55 -23.83
N ASN A 472 9.34 8.86 -23.51
CA ASN A 472 10.01 7.98 -24.45
C ASN A 472 9.10 6.79 -24.79
N ILE A 473 8.36 6.25 -23.83
CA ILE A 473 7.37 5.20 -24.07
C ILE A 473 6.23 5.72 -24.95
N LYS A 474 5.67 6.91 -24.68
CA LYS A 474 4.65 7.52 -25.53
C LYS A 474 5.16 7.82 -26.93
N SER A 475 6.39 8.25 -27.10
CA SER A 475 7.02 8.44 -28.41
C SER A 475 7.34 7.11 -29.12
N ALA A 476 7.53 6.04 -28.34
CA ALA A 476 7.67 4.68 -28.86
C ALA A 476 6.31 4.02 -29.21
N SER A 477 5.19 4.62 -28.84
CA SER A 477 3.86 4.19 -29.27
C SER A 477 3.59 4.63 -30.72
N GLY A 478 2.63 3.98 -31.39
CA GLY A 478 2.30 4.28 -32.79
C GLY A 478 3.19 3.54 -33.79
N GLY A 479 3.51 2.31 -33.49
CA GLY A 479 4.16 1.39 -34.43
C GLY A 479 3.30 1.14 -35.68
N ASN A 480 3.94 0.64 -36.69
CA ASN A 480 3.30 0.31 -37.96
C ASN A 480 3.16 -1.21 -38.09
N PRO A 481 1.93 -1.76 -38.03
CA PRO A 481 1.70 -3.22 -38.10
C PRO A 481 2.14 -3.84 -39.44
N HIS A 482 2.43 -3.01 -40.46
CA HIS A 482 2.92 -3.46 -41.75
C HIS A 482 4.45 -3.47 -41.88
N ARG A 483 5.17 -3.10 -40.82
CA ARG A 483 6.64 -3.23 -40.81
C ARG A 483 7.06 -4.70 -40.87
N ARG A 484 8.28 -4.92 -41.34
CA ARG A 484 8.89 -6.26 -41.29
C ARG A 484 9.04 -6.66 -39.83
N PRO A 485 8.53 -7.85 -39.42
CA PRO A 485 8.67 -8.33 -38.07
C PRO A 485 10.15 -8.47 -37.65
N VAL A 486 10.45 -8.05 -36.44
CA VAL A 486 11.75 -8.24 -35.76
C VAL A 486 11.53 -8.93 -34.43
N VAL A 487 12.60 -9.42 -33.77
CA VAL A 487 12.44 -10.14 -32.50
C VAL A 487 11.90 -9.19 -31.42
N ILE A 488 12.56 -8.06 -31.22
CA ILE A 488 12.11 -7.02 -30.27
C ILE A 488 11.91 -5.75 -31.10
N PRO A 489 10.65 -5.32 -31.31
CA PRO A 489 10.32 -4.10 -32.04
C PRO A 489 10.75 -2.85 -31.29
N GLU A 490 11.08 -1.79 -32.03
CA GLU A 490 11.40 -0.47 -31.45
C GLU A 490 10.16 0.27 -30.94
N LYS A 491 9.01 -0.01 -31.54
CA LYS A 491 7.75 0.69 -31.22
C LYS A 491 6.67 -0.30 -30.84
N ILE A 492 5.87 0.11 -29.87
CA ILE A 492 4.64 -0.62 -29.49
C ILE A 492 3.68 -0.58 -30.68
N GLY A 493 3.26 -1.76 -31.15
CA GLY A 493 2.42 -1.94 -32.34
C GLY A 493 3.18 -2.32 -33.61
N ASP A 494 4.51 -2.30 -33.61
CA ASP A 494 5.30 -2.93 -34.66
C ASP A 494 5.25 -4.47 -34.48
N PRO A 495 5.25 -5.27 -35.57
CA PRO A 495 5.12 -6.73 -35.46
C PRO A 495 6.39 -7.38 -34.89
N SER A 496 6.19 -8.35 -34.00
CA SER A 496 7.24 -9.19 -33.43
C SER A 496 7.31 -10.56 -34.09
N LEU A 497 8.52 -11.15 -34.13
CA LEU A 497 8.71 -12.57 -34.46
C LEU A 497 8.35 -13.49 -33.28
N ILE A 498 8.29 -12.95 -32.05
CA ILE A 498 7.91 -13.71 -30.87
C ILE A 498 6.40 -14.00 -30.93
N LYS A 499 6.06 -15.27 -30.86
CA LYS A 499 4.65 -15.75 -30.93
C LYS A 499 4.11 -16.20 -29.57
N HIS A 500 4.99 -16.61 -28.67
CA HIS A 500 4.66 -17.09 -27.35
C HIS A 500 5.61 -16.50 -26.35
N MET A 501 5.09 -16.08 -25.18
CA MET A 501 5.85 -15.62 -24.05
C MET A 501 5.47 -16.48 -22.83
N PHE A 502 6.46 -16.93 -22.09
CA PHE A 502 6.28 -17.65 -20.85
C PHE A 502 6.85 -16.79 -19.71
N LEU A 503 6.00 -16.42 -18.77
CA LEU A 503 6.42 -15.82 -17.51
C LEU A 503 6.45 -16.92 -16.46
N ILE A 504 7.64 -17.21 -15.93
CA ILE A 504 7.82 -18.24 -14.89
C ILE A 504 8.30 -17.52 -13.63
N ILE A 505 7.42 -17.41 -12.64
CA ILE A 505 7.74 -16.85 -11.34
C ILE A 505 8.26 -17.99 -10.47
N ARG A 506 9.56 -17.94 -10.16
CA ARG A 506 10.20 -18.87 -9.23
C ARG A 506 10.55 -18.09 -7.98
N GLU A 507 9.82 -18.37 -6.94
CA GLU A 507 9.91 -17.59 -5.73
C GLU A 507 10.50 -18.35 -4.57
N ASN A 508 10.55 -17.58 -3.53
CA ASN A 508 10.76 -17.84 -2.12
C ASN A 508 12.22 -18.16 -1.76
N ARG A 509 13.17 -17.83 -2.67
CA ARG A 509 14.62 -17.87 -2.41
C ARG A 509 15.29 -16.68 -3.11
N THR A 510 16.33 -16.16 -2.46
CA THR A 510 17.12 -15.07 -3.03
C THR A 510 17.97 -15.53 -4.20
N TYR A 511 18.47 -14.58 -5.00
CA TYR A 511 19.42 -14.86 -6.07
C TYR A 511 20.61 -15.65 -5.56
N ASP A 512 21.24 -15.19 -4.47
CA ASP A 512 22.43 -15.83 -3.91
C ASP A 512 22.17 -17.24 -3.40
N GLN A 513 20.99 -17.54 -2.87
CA GLN A 513 20.66 -18.89 -2.42
C GLN A 513 20.56 -19.90 -3.57
N ILE A 514 20.22 -19.46 -4.79
CA ILE A 514 20.03 -20.33 -5.96
C ILE A 514 21.21 -20.24 -6.92
N LEU A 515 21.67 -19.04 -7.26
CA LEU A 515 22.63 -18.73 -8.32
C LEU A 515 23.87 -17.99 -7.81
N GLY A 516 24.05 -17.84 -6.50
CA GLY A 516 25.19 -17.16 -5.90
C GLY A 516 26.54 -17.78 -6.25
N ASP A 517 26.55 -19.07 -6.62
CA ASP A 517 27.73 -19.82 -7.05
C ASP A 517 28.02 -19.73 -8.56
N VAL A 518 27.24 -18.99 -9.33
CA VAL A 518 27.47 -18.76 -10.76
C VAL A 518 28.63 -17.77 -10.94
N ALA A 519 29.79 -18.26 -11.34
CA ALA A 519 31.03 -17.47 -11.42
C ALA A 519 30.98 -16.25 -12.34
N ALA A 520 30.06 -16.22 -13.31
CA ALA A 520 29.87 -15.09 -14.23
C ALA A 520 28.94 -14.01 -13.66
N GLY A 521 28.24 -14.30 -12.56
CA GLY A 521 27.31 -13.39 -11.88
C GLY A 521 27.96 -12.68 -10.68
N ASN A 522 27.27 -11.68 -10.15
CA ASN A 522 27.67 -10.93 -8.96
C ASN A 522 27.00 -11.51 -7.72
N GLY A 523 27.24 -12.79 -7.42
CA GLY A 523 26.66 -13.51 -6.30
C GLY A 523 27.68 -13.91 -5.22
N ASP A 524 27.17 -14.36 -4.06
CA ASP A 524 27.96 -14.92 -2.97
C ASP A 524 27.80 -16.45 -2.91
N PRO A 525 28.84 -17.20 -3.31
CA PRO A 525 28.79 -18.69 -3.28
C PRO A 525 28.58 -19.27 -1.89
N SER A 526 28.90 -18.54 -0.82
CA SER A 526 28.71 -19.02 0.56
C SER A 526 27.22 -19.06 0.96
N LEU A 527 26.36 -18.37 0.24
CA LEU A 527 24.92 -18.34 0.43
C LEU A 527 24.16 -19.32 -0.49
N ALA A 528 24.84 -19.96 -1.47
CA ALA A 528 24.22 -20.79 -2.50
C ALA A 528 23.80 -22.18 -1.97
N VAL A 529 22.97 -22.18 -0.93
CA VAL A 529 22.51 -23.42 -0.26
C VAL A 529 21.68 -24.32 -1.17
N PHE A 530 21.05 -23.76 -2.22
CA PHE A 530 20.30 -24.48 -3.26
C PHE A 530 20.96 -24.34 -4.64
N GLY A 531 22.26 -24.17 -4.68
CA GLY A 531 23.03 -23.95 -5.90
C GLY A 531 23.43 -25.23 -6.65
N ALA A 532 24.55 -25.17 -7.36
CA ALA A 532 25.14 -26.32 -8.08
C ALA A 532 25.79 -27.36 -7.14
N GLY A 533 25.81 -27.06 -5.85
CA GLY A 533 26.40 -27.89 -4.81
C GLY A 533 27.82 -27.47 -4.43
N ASN A 534 28.09 -27.49 -3.14
CA ASN A 534 29.43 -27.23 -2.58
C ASN A 534 29.67 -28.15 -1.39
N SER A 535 30.42 -29.23 -1.62
CA SER A 535 30.69 -30.25 -0.60
C SER A 535 31.51 -29.71 0.59
N ALA A 536 32.29 -28.65 0.40
CA ALA A 536 33.06 -28.02 1.47
C ALA A 536 32.15 -27.25 2.45
N LEU A 537 31.00 -26.78 1.99
CA LEU A 537 29.94 -26.12 2.78
C LEU A 537 28.80 -27.08 3.12
N GLY A 538 28.82 -28.32 2.65
CA GLY A 538 27.76 -29.28 2.88
C GLY A 538 26.50 -29.07 1.99
N PHE A 539 26.62 -28.32 0.91
CA PHE A 539 25.48 -27.99 0.01
C PHE A 539 25.33 -29.06 -1.08
N SER A 540 24.10 -29.47 -1.32
CA SER A 540 23.73 -30.41 -2.40
C SER A 540 23.50 -29.67 -3.72
N PRO A 541 23.58 -30.35 -4.89
CA PRO A 541 23.28 -29.78 -6.19
C PRO A 541 21.75 -29.79 -6.43
N ASP A 542 21.04 -28.75 -5.94
CA ASP A 542 19.57 -28.75 -5.91
C ASP A 542 18.93 -28.10 -7.16
N THR A 543 19.67 -27.24 -7.88
CA THR A 543 19.09 -26.45 -9.00
C THR A 543 19.84 -26.61 -10.32
N PRO A 544 20.07 -27.85 -10.83
CA PRO A 544 20.84 -28.06 -12.04
C PRO A 544 20.21 -27.44 -13.30
N ASN A 545 18.88 -27.40 -13.37
CA ASN A 545 18.18 -26.79 -14.51
C ASN A 545 18.32 -25.28 -14.54
N ALA A 546 18.24 -24.62 -13.37
CA ALA A 546 18.47 -23.18 -13.28
C ALA A 546 19.88 -22.79 -13.73
N HIS A 547 20.89 -23.56 -13.30
CA HIS A 547 22.28 -23.36 -13.73
C HIS A 547 22.46 -23.63 -15.25
N ALA A 548 21.82 -24.64 -15.80
CA ALA A 548 21.86 -24.89 -17.24
C ALA A 548 21.22 -23.76 -18.06
N LEU A 549 20.16 -23.15 -17.55
CA LEU A 549 19.50 -22.01 -18.21
C LEU A 549 20.40 -20.77 -18.22
N VAL A 550 21.01 -20.40 -17.10
CA VAL A 550 21.87 -19.20 -17.03
C VAL A 550 23.20 -19.35 -17.76
N GLN A 551 23.64 -20.58 -18.03
CA GLN A 551 24.79 -20.85 -18.89
C GLN A 551 24.46 -20.65 -20.39
N ARG A 552 23.21 -20.71 -20.74
CA ARG A 552 22.75 -20.67 -22.14
C ARG A 552 22.07 -19.35 -22.52
N PHE A 553 21.42 -18.68 -21.57
CA PHE A 553 20.63 -17.49 -21.76
C PHE A 553 21.17 -16.32 -20.90
N PRO A 554 20.78 -15.07 -21.19
CA PRO A 554 21.17 -13.94 -20.35
C PRO A 554 20.76 -14.11 -18.89
N LEU A 555 21.66 -13.72 -17.99
CA LEU A 555 21.48 -13.69 -16.55
C LEU A 555 21.41 -12.23 -16.09
N PHE A 556 20.39 -11.89 -15.32
CA PHE A 556 20.22 -10.63 -14.64
C PHE A 556 20.46 -10.83 -13.16
N ASP A 557 21.68 -10.56 -12.69
CA ASP A 557 22.20 -10.90 -11.37
C ASP A 557 22.07 -9.77 -10.33
N ASN A 558 21.55 -8.61 -10.76
CA ASN A 558 21.25 -7.47 -9.91
C ASN A 558 19.79 -7.05 -10.08
N PHE A 559 18.88 -8.02 -10.06
CA PHE A 559 17.44 -7.79 -10.10
C PHE A 559 16.94 -7.59 -8.67
N TYR A 560 16.44 -6.39 -8.36
CA TYR A 560 15.94 -6.04 -7.05
C TYR A 560 14.42 -6.13 -7.03
N ASN A 561 13.88 -6.76 -5.99
CA ASN A 561 12.44 -6.81 -5.75
C ASN A 561 12.06 -5.62 -4.84
N PRO A 562 11.11 -4.77 -5.24
CA PRO A 562 10.72 -3.59 -4.46
C PRO A 562 9.87 -3.93 -3.23
N SER A 563 9.39 -5.16 -3.13
CA SER A 563 8.46 -5.59 -2.09
C SER A 563 9.14 -5.93 -0.77
N ARG A 564 8.37 -5.85 0.28
CA ARG A 564 8.76 -6.29 1.64
C ARG A 564 8.48 -7.76 1.86
N GLN A 565 7.37 -8.26 1.31
CA GLN A 565 6.91 -9.65 1.45
C GLN A 565 6.40 -10.18 0.11
N SER A 566 5.93 -11.44 0.10
CA SER A 566 5.49 -12.09 -1.14
C SER A 566 4.25 -11.43 -1.74
N ALA A 567 3.26 -11.04 -0.92
CA ALA A 567 2.01 -10.49 -1.43
C ALA A 567 2.21 -9.23 -2.28
N ASP A 568 2.93 -8.25 -1.76
CA ASP A 568 3.27 -7.04 -2.50
C ASP A 568 4.23 -7.32 -3.66
N GLY A 569 5.10 -8.35 -3.56
CA GLY A 569 5.97 -8.81 -4.64
C GLY A 569 5.20 -9.39 -5.83
N HIS A 570 4.22 -10.24 -5.59
CA HIS A 570 3.35 -10.78 -6.64
C HIS A 570 2.55 -9.66 -7.31
N ASN A 571 2.03 -8.70 -6.55
CA ASN A 571 1.36 -7.52 -7.10
C ASN A 571 2.29 -6.69 -7.98
N TRP A 572 3.53 -6.43 -7.56
CA TRP A 572 4.52 -5.72 -8.37
C TRP A 572 4.75 -6.38 -9.74
N ILE A 573 4.92 -7.70 -9.77
CA ILE A 573 5.16 -8.44 -11.01
C ILE A 573 3.96 -8.37 -11.95
N LEU A 574 2.75 -8.45 -11.42
CA LEU A 574 1.55 -8.63 -12.23
C LEU A 574 0.71 -7.36 -12.42
N GLN A 575 0.79 -6.40 -11.51
CA GLN A 575 0.07 -5.13 -11.60
C GLN A 575 0.99 -3.93 -11.89
N GLY A 576 2.32 -4.14 -11.86
CA GLY A 576 3.32 -3.08 -12.05
C GLY A 576 3.47 -2.15 -10.85
N MET A 577 2.84 -2.45 -9.73
CA MET A 577 2.91 -1.74 -8.45
C MET A 577 2.32 -2.58 -7.33
N ALA A 578 2.72 -2.32 -6.08
CA ALA A 578 1.94 -2.75 -4.94
C ALA A 578 0.78 -1.75 -4.73
N PRO A 579 -0.47 -2.21 -4.64
CA PRO A 579 -1.57 -1.33 -4.26
C PRO A 579 -1.40 -0.77 -2.86
N TYR A 580 -1.89 0.45 -2.63
CA TYR A 580 -1.74 1.14 -1.34
C TYR A 580 -2.18 0.29 -0.14
N ALA A 581 -3.35 -0.37 -0.23
CA ALA A 581 -3.84 -1.20 0.88
C ALA A 581 -2.93 -2.38 1.21
N ASP A 582 -2.30 -2.96 0.20
CA ASP A 582 -1.34 -4.04 0.38
C ASP A 582 -0.06 -3.55 1.07
N ASP A 583 0.45 -2.41 0.63
CA ASP A 583 1.72 -1.87 1.08
C ASP A 583 1.62 -1.20 2.46
N ILE A 584 0.57 -0.40 2.71
CA ILE A 584 0.41 0.33 3.98
C ILE A 584 0.10 -0.61 5.15
N GLN A 585 -0.52 -1.75 4.93
CA GLN A 585 -0.85 -2.73 5.95
C GLN A 585 0.31 -3.68 6.29
N SER A 586 1.39 -3.68 5.49
CA SER A 586 2.59 -4.44 5.83
C SER A 586 3.20 -3.94 7.16
N PRO A 587 3.65 -4.83 8.09
CA PRO A 587 3.91 -6.26 7.90
C PRO A 587 2.78 -7.20 8.34
N ASP A 588 1.69 -6.73 8.92
CA ASP A 588 0.74 -7.60 9.63
C ASP A 588 -0.59 -7.82 8.91
N TRP A 589 -0.78 -7.20 7.75
CA TRP A 589 -2.02 -7.28 6.97
C TRP A 589 -3.28 -7.25 7.82
N VAL A 590 -3.75 -6.05 8.07
CA VAL A 590 -4.95 -5.77 8.88
C VAL A 590 -6.17 -6.56 8.41
N ARG A 591 -6.35 -6.77 7.12
CA ARG A 591 -7.51 -7.47 6.58
C ARG A 591 -7.18 -8.88 6.12
N SER A 592 -6.51 -9.06 5.03
CA SER A 592 -6.14 -10.38 4.52
C SER A 592 -4.79 -10.34 3.83
N TYR A 593 -4.06 -11.45 3.86
CA TYR A 593 -2.82 -11.59 3.11
C TYR A 593 -3.16 -11.86 1.62
N PRO A 594 -2.93 -10.92 0.71
CA PRO A 594 -3.54 -10.94 -0.62
C PRO A 594 -2.79 -11.76 -1.66
N SER A 595 -1.98 -12.76 -1.27
CA SER A 595 -1.15 -13.53 -2.20
C SER A 595 -1.90 -14.56 -3.02
N ASN A 596 -3.16 -14.82 -2.71
CA ASN A 596 -3.95 -15.90 -3.31
C ASN A 596 -5.18 -15.43 -4.10
N GLY A 597 -5.26 -14.15 -4.43
CA GLY A 597 -6.37 -13.64 -5.22
C GLY A 597 -7.67 -13.36 -4.46
N SER A 598 -7.63 -13.30 -3.13
CA SER A 598 -8.84 -13.27 -2.29
C SER A 598 -9.14 -11.92 -1.64
N ASP A 599 -8.45 -10.83 -2.00
CA ASP A 599 -8.70 -9.51 -1.39
C ASP A 599 -8.94 -8.42 -2.45
N ALA A 600 -10.21 -8.03 -2.62
CA ALA A 600 -10.59 -6.98 -3.57
C ALA A 600 -9.97 -5.60 -3.30
N LEU A 601 -9.52 -5.31 -2.07
CA LEU A 601 -8.87 -4.05 -1.72
C LEU A 601 -7.38 -4.03 -2.06
N ALA A 602 -6.78 -5.21 -2.23
CA ALA A 602 -5.38 -5.36 -2.63
C ALA A 602 -5.18 -5.35 -4.16
N TYR A 603 -6.24 -5.11 -4.94
CA TYR A 603 -6.17 -5.02 -6.39
C TYR A 603 -6.46 -3.61 -6.86
N GLN A 604 -5.64 -3.16 -7.80
CA GLN A 604 -5.88 -1.86 -8.42
C GLN A 604 -6.83 -1.98 -9.64
N PRO A 605 -7.56 -0.88 -9.96
CA PRO A 605 -8.62 -0.93 -10.98
C PRO A 605 -8.14 -1.22 -12.41
N LYS A 606 -6.83 -1.12 -12.70
CA LYS A 606 -6.28 -1.44 -14.04
C LYS A 606 -6.06 -2.94 -14.26
N GLY A 607 -6.18 -3.74 -13.21
CA GLY A 607 -6.05 -5.18 -13.29
C GLY A 607 -4.62 -5.67 -13.40
N PHE A 608 -4.48 -6.84 -14.00
CA PHE A 608 -3.24 -7.61 -14.03
C PHE A 608 -2.67 -7.70 -15.44
N LEU A 609 -1.40 -8.04 -15.57
CA LEU A 609 -0.73 -8.28 -16.84
C LEU A 609 -1.51 -9.25 -17.74
N PHE A 610 -2.10 -10.29 -17.16
CA PHE A 610 -2.92 -11.23 -17.93
C PHE A 610 -4.26 -10.63 -18.37
N SER A 611 -4.92 -9.79 -17.56
CA SER A 611 -6.13 -9.06 -17.96
C SER A 611 -5.85 -8.10 -19.13
N GLU A 612 -4.75 -7.38 -19.06
CA GLU A 612 -4.32 -6.47 -20.13
C GLU A 612 -3.96 -7.21 -21.43
N ALA A 613 -3.31 -8.37 -21.29
CA ALA A 613 -3.00 -9.22 -22.47
C ALA A 613 -4.28 -9.74 -23.14
N GLU A 614 -5.28 -10.17 -22.39
CA GLU A 614 -6.59 -10.60 -22.92
C GLU A 614 -7.33 -9.41 -23.56
N ALA A 615 -7.33 -8.24 -22.94
CA ALA A 615 -7.91 -7.03 -23.51
C ALA A 615 -7.24 -6.64 -24.84
N ALA A 616 -5.94 -6.94 -24.99
CA ALA A 616 -5.21 -6.78 -26.25
C ALA A 616 -5.50 -7.90 -27.28
N GLY A 617 -6.40 -8.83 -26.98
CA GLY A 617 -6.79 -9.94 -27.87
C GLY A 617 -5.78 -11.10 -27.92
N LEU A 618 -4.86 -11.17 -26.94
CA LEU A 618 -3.92 -12.28 -26.80
C LEU A 618 -4.58 -13.45 -26.06
N LYS A 619 -4.12 -14.65 -26.34
CA LYS A 619 -4.51 -15.83 -25.55
C LYS A 619 -3.62 -15.93 -24.34
N VAL A 620 -4.23 -15.93 -23.18
CA VAL A 620 -3.55 -16.07 -21.89
C VAL A 620 -3.85 -17.46 -21.31
N LYS A 621 -2.86 -18.02 -20.64
CA LYS A 621 -3.00 -19.25 -19.87
C LYS A 621 -2.23 -19.09 -18.57
N ASN A 622 -2.95 -19.12 -17.47
CA ASN A 622 -2.41 -19.00 -16.12
C ASN A 622 -2.35 -20.41 -15.48
N TYR A 623 -1.22 -20.76 -14.83
CA TYR A 623 -0.99 -22.09 -14.28
C TYR A 623 -0.86 -22.09 -12.75
N GLY A 624 -1.07 -20.97 -12.08
CA GLY A 624 -0.96 -20.97 -10.63
C GLY A 624 -0.92 -19.60 -9.96
N GLU A 625 -0.63 -18.56 -10.72
CA GLU A 625 -0.51 -17.22 -10.14
C GLU A 625 -1.89 -16.64 -9.82
N TYR A 626 -2.10 -16.18 -8.58
CA TYR A 626 -3.42 -15.73 -8.09
C TYR A 626 -4.54 -16.75 -8.25
N LEU A 627 -4.17 -18.01 -8.35
CA LEU A 627 -5.14 -19.10 -8.24
C LEU A 627 -5.24 -19.47 -6.77
N GLU A 628 -6.44 -19.55 -6.25
CA GLU A 628 -6.66 -20.11 -4.92
C GLU A 628 -6.08 -21.53 -4.85
N ASN A 629 -5.59 -21.89 -3.66
CA ASN A 629 -4.98 -23.17 -3.36
C ASN A 629 -5.62 -24.28 -4.18
N ASN A 630 -4.80 -25.05 -4.90
CA ASN A 630 -5.18 -26.20 -5.70
C ASN A 630 -5.88 -27.24 -4.82
N THR A 631 -7.09 -26.94 -4.36
CA THR A 631 -7.85 -27.87 -3.55
C THR A 631 -8.81 -28.64 -4.44
N TYR A 632 -8.73 -29.97 -4.37
CA TYR A 632 -9.67 -30.84 -5.04
C TYR A 632 -10.90 -31.03 -4.19
N LEU A 633 -12.07 -30.85 -4.79
CA LEU A 633 -13.31 -31.30 -4.19
C LEU A 633 -13.35 -32.82 -4.20
N GLN A 634 -13.30 -33.41 -3.05
CA GLN A 634 -13.46 -34.85 -2.86
C GLN A 634 -14.94 -35.24 -3.05
N PRO A 635 -15.23 -36.51 -3.44
CA PRO A 635 -16.60 -37.00 -3.57
C PRO A 635 -17.47 -36.87 -2.31
N ASN A 636 -16.83 -36.75 -1.14
CA ASN A 636 -17.50 -36.55 0.14
C ASN A 636 -17.76 -35.06 0.47
N GLY A 637 -17.46 -34.15 -0.44
CA GLY A 637 -17.61 -32.71 -0.26
C GLY A 637 -16.49 -32.01 0.51
N SER A 638 -15.45 -32.76 0.96
CA SER A 638 -14.26 -32.13 1.56
C SER A 638 -13.29 -31.66 0.48
N THR A 639 -12.43 -30.71 0.83
CA THR A 639 -11.30 -30.27 -0.01
C THR A 639 -9.99 -30.91 0.48
N SER A 640 -9.08 -31.21 -0.44
CA SER A 640 -7.73 -31.67 -0.11
C SER A 640 -6.73 -31.11 -1.11
N GLU A 641 -5.52 -30.79 -0.64
CA GLU A 641 -4.43 -30.45 -1.54
C GLU A 641 -4.00 -31.69 -2.33
N PRO A 642 -3.79 -31.57 -3.67
CA PRO A 642 -3.28 -32.66 -4.47
C PRO A 642 -1.82 -32.95 -4.14
N SER A 643 -1.42 -34.20 -4.21
CA SER A 643 0.00 -34.50 -4.34
C SER A 643 0.54 -33.98 -5.68
N TRP A 644 1.87 -33.72 -5.78
CA TRP A 644 2.48 -33.29 -7.04
C TRP A 644 2.15 -34.23 -8.21
N SER A 645 2.14 -35.53 -7.99
CA SER A 645 1.82 -36.51 -9.01
C SER A 645 0.37 -36.42 -9.48
N GLN A 646 -0.56 -36.13 -8.58
CA GLN A 646 -1.97 -35.87 -8.93
C GLN A 646 -2.09 -34.58 -9.73
N PHE A 647 -1.49 -33.50 -9.23
CA PHE A 647 -1.46 -32.22 -9.93
C PHE A 647 -0.88 -32.33 -11.34
N TYR A 648 0.25 -33.02 -11.48
CA TYR A 648 0.88 -33.25 -12.78
C TYR A 648 -0.01 -34.09 -13.72
N ALA A 649 -0.58 -35.19 -13.23
CA ALA A 649 -1.49 -36.02 -14.01
C ALA A 649 -2.73 -35.20 -14.47
N ASP A 650 -3.24 -34.33 -13.61
CA ASP A 650 -4.40 -33.53 -13.90
C ASP A 650 -4.09 -32.38 -14.84
N SER A 651 -2.90 -31.78 -14.73
CA SER A 651 -2.45 -30.74 -15.67
C SER A 651 -2.38 -31.25 -17.11
N GLN A 652 -2.16 -32.54 -17.32
CA GLN A 652 -2.22 -33.16 -18.65
C GLN A 652 -3.66 -33.25 -19.22
N CYS A 653 -4.66 -33.14 -18.35
CA CYS A 653 -6.07 -33.19 -18.74
C CYS A 653 -6.70 -31.84 -19.09
N PHE A 654 -6.00 -30.74 -18.83
CA PHE A 654 -6.50 -29.38 -19.08
C PHE A 654 -6.93 -29.11 -20.52
N GLU A 655 -6.32 -29.77 -21.46
CA GLU A 655 -6.55 -29.56 -22.88
C GLU A 655 -7.50 -30.60 -23.49
N GLY A 656 -8.21 -31.39 -22.64
CA GLY A 656 -9.13 -32.43 -23.14
C GLY A 656 -8.40 -33.63 -23.75
N GLY A 657 -7.27 -33.99 -23.18
CA GLY A 657 -6.48 -35.14 -23.60
C GLY A 657 -7.25 -36.46 -23.46
N PRO A 658 -6.84 -37.53 -24.16
CA PRO A 658 -7.49 -38.84 -24.09
C PRO A 658 -7.57 -39.36 -22.65
N GLY A 659 -8.75 -39.71 -22.19
CA GLY A 659 -8.99 -40.24 -20.84
C GLY A 659 -9.38 -39.20 -19.78
N CYS A 660 -9.51 -37.93 -20.15
CA CYS A 660 -9.95 -36.87 -19.26
C CYS A 660 -11.45 -36.63 -19.36
N ALA A 661 -12.08 -36.26 -18.25
CA ALA A 661 -13.49 -35.90 -18.24
C ALA A 661 -13.72 -34.61 -19.01
N ALA A 662 -14.80 -34.54 -19.77
CA ALA A 662 -15.12 -33.34 -20.54
C ALA A 662 -15.55 -32.19 -19.61
N PRO A 663 -15.27 -30.92 -19.96
CA PRO A 663 -15.72 -29.75 -19.21
C PRO A 663 -17.21 -29.80 -18.86
N GLY A 664 -17.58 -29.53 -17.62
CA GLY A 664 -18.95 -29.56 -17.13
C GLY A 664 -19.50 -30.95 -16.80
N THR A 665 -18.67 -32.00 -16.80
CA THR A 665 -19.12 -33.38 -16.48
C THR A 665 -18.62 -33.84 -15.10
N PRO A 666 -19.37 -34.75 -14.40
CA PRO A 666 -18.89 -35.30 -13.13
C PRO A 666 -17.52 -35.98 -13.30
N GLY A 667 -16.54 -35.57 -12.53
CA GLY A 667 -15.15 -36.03 -12.63
C GLY A 667 -14.25 -35.08 -13.41
N GLU A 668 -14.78 -33.97 -13.91
CA GLU A 668 -13.97 -32.85 -14.34
C GLU A 668 -13.10 -32.39 -13.17
N LYS A 669 -11.81 -32.31 -13.43
CA LYS A 669 -10.86 -31.74 -12.48
C LYS A 669 -10.65 -30.30 -12.86
N THR A 670 -11.43 -29.43 -12.25
CA THR A 670 -11.31 -27.99 -12.38
C THR A 670 -10.15 -27.50 -11.53
N LEU A 671 -9.09 -27.05 -12.18
CA LEU A 671 -8.23 -26.01 -11.63
C LEU A 671 -9.02 -24.71 -11.78
N TYR A 672 -9.37 -24.11 -10.66
CA TYR A 672 -10.15 -22.91 -10.67
C TYR A 672 -9.28 -21.74 -11.10
N TYR A 673 -9.67 -21.10 -12.19
CA TYR A 673 -9.15 -19.82 -12.59
C TYR A 673 -10.06 -18.76 -11.98
N GLN A 674 -9.51 -17.88 -11.16
CA GLN A 674 -10.06 -16.57 -11.05
C GLN A 674 -9.39 -15.68 -12.10
N ASN A 675 -10.21 -15.18 -13.01
CA ASN A 675 -9.82 -14.02 -13.79
C ASN A 675 -9.90 -12.81 -12.91
#